data_7e110b41c939f010f4b87320a7c36fad
#
_entry.id   7e110b41c939f010f4b87320a7c36fad
#
_cell.length_a   1.000
_cell.length_b   1.000
_cell.length_c   1.000
_cell.angle_alpha   90.00
_cell.angle_beta   90.00
_cell.angle_gamma   90.00
#
_symmetry.space_group_name_H-M   'P 1'
#
loop_
_entity.id
_entity.type
_entity.pdbx_description
1 polymer ?
#
loop_
_entity_poly.entity_id
_entity_poly.type
_entity_poly.pdbx_seq_one_letter_code
_entity_poly.pdbx_strand_id
1 'polypeptide(L)'
;METFELILILLACVIVSAPIDQVLKRVALPLVQVGIGFVVALVLPEVAEVYVDPELFLVLFIAPLLFNEARESVKADLFHNLGDIMSMAIGLVLLTVLVVGYALNWLVPSIPLAAAFACAGALGPTDAAAVGALGSTISLSRRQKTLLTGEALINDASGVVSFQFALAAAMTGAFSAAEAGASFVVLFFGGIAAGVVMGLLAVLSVAVLRRRGFENTVVHVLYEVLTPFVVFLAAEMIHVSGILAVVAAGLIMANSSLTLYSTRAARQQVLSSGVWEVVVFLINGVLFVLLGMQLPHAMSPTLSGEFGLPQLLGIICVMTALVILVRFVWVSILELAHRDPDTGERGVAHAARSIKDALVTTIAGPKGAVTLSIIFTIPLTLADGSPFPNRDLIIFLTAGTILLTLIVANVFLPLLASQGDEVHDEDEMQDALIAVLDGTLRRLRGILKSDENAEYVPALRLAAARYRSRLFRARLEREGCGDIMRQLMSEVFELQQARADEIQAAGGVSSVHSMTPYFEALRSIRQSVGYMGGSAKVGSRLKGLWGEIVLLWHRMFPPKLDDEHAERVYYDTCLFAVDLERVAITYLEGIASENDGQRSEIAQILANEHQSACESLWGRINYGQDNLHDPDMDIVHEAKREMPEGMLHTFNDQMKQARKHADEADALALGIELEEIQRLRSQGKITKQQAHELRESVYLMQMTLAE
;
A
#
# COMPACT_ATOMS: atom_id res chain seq x y z
N MET A 1 -22.38 -0.38 -27.06
CA MET A 1 -23.04 -0.35 -25.74
C MET A 1 -22.53 -1.47 -24.87
N GLU A 2 -22.40 -2.67 -25.40
CA GLU A 2 -21.93 -3.88 -24.67
C GLU A 2 -20.57 -3.71 -23.98
N THR A 3 -19.57 -3.12 -24.65
CA THR A 3 -18.25 -2.85 -24.05
C THR A 3 -18.28 -1.85 -22.90
N PHE A 4 -19.14 -0.85 -22.96
CA PHE A 4 -19.30 0.15 -21.89
C PHE A 4 -19.99 -0.47 -20.66
N GLU A 5 -21.02 -1.29 -20.87
CA GLU A 5 -21.73 -2.01 -19.81
C GLU A 5 -20.77 -2.99 -19.11
N LEU A 6 -19.94 -3.71 -19.86
CA LEU A 6 -18.91 -4.59 -19.31
C LEU A 6 -17.94 -3.81 -18.39
N ILE A 7 -17.41 -2.67 -18.86
CA ILE A 7 -16.49 -1.85 -18.07
C ILE A 7 -17.14 -1.41 -16.76
N LEU A 8 -18.40 -0.96 -16.80
CA LEU A 8 -19.14 -0.54 -15.60
C LEU A 8 -19.36 -1.69 -14.64
N ILE A 9 -19.70 -2.88 -15.14
CA ILE A 9 -19.90 -4.08 -14.31
C ILE A 9 -18.56 -4.48 -13.66
N LEU A 10 -17.45 -4.50 -14.41
CA LEU A 10 -16.13 -4.82 -13.88
C LEU A 10 -15.72 -3.83 -12.77
N LEU A 11 -15.89 -2.53 -13.00
CA LEU A 11 -15.61 -1.51 -12.00
C LEU A 11 -16.50 -1.66 -10.76
N ALA A 12 -17.78 -1.94 -10.93
CA ALA A 12 -18.70 -2.17 -9.83
C ALA A 12 -18.29 -3.42 -9.01
N CYS A 13 -17.90 -4.50 -9.67
CA CYS A 13 -17.38 -5.70 -9.01
C CYS A 13 -16.13 -5.43 -8.18
N VAL A 14 -15.20 -4.66 -8.73
CA VAL A 14 -13.97 -4.26 -8.03
C VAL A 14 -14.30 -3.41 -6.80
N ILE A 15 -15.20 -2.41 -6.93
CA ILE A 15 -15.63 -1.58 -5.80
C ILE A 15 -16.31 -2.43 -4.71
N VAL A 16 -17.17 -3.36 -5.10
CA VAL A 16 -17.86 -4.26 -4.16
C VAL A 16 -16.90 -5.24 -3.47
N SER A 17 -15.81 -5.63 -4.13
CA SER A 17 -14.81 -6.53 -3.55
C SER A 17 -14.10 -5.94 -2.32
N ALA A 18 -13.86 -4.63 -2.30
CA ALA A 18 -13.13 -3.96 -1.21
C ALA A 18 -13.82 -4.06 0.18
N PRO A 19 -15.13 -3.74 0.34
CA PRO A 19 -15.81 -3.94 1.62
C PRO A 19 -15.95 -5.42 2.00
N ILE A 20 -16.05 -6.34 1.03
CA ILE A 20 -16.11 -7.77 1.28
C ILE A 20 -14.78 -8.28 1.86
N ASP A 21 -13.65 -7.82 1.32
CA ASP A 21 -12.31 -8.13 1.82
C ASP A 21 -12.14 -7.68 3.29
N GLN A 22 -12.62 -6.49 3.64
CA GLN A 22 -12.57 -5.99 5.02
C GLN A 22 -13.38 -6.86 6.00
N VAL A 23 -14.43 -7.53 5.53
CA VAL A 23 -15.25 -8.47 6.33
C VAL A 23 -14.58 -9.84 6.39
N LEU A 24 -14.06 -10.32 5.27
CA LEU A 24 -13.46 -11.65 5.10
C LEU A 24 -11.93 -11.62 5.28
N LYS A 25 -11.42 -11.05 6.35
CA LYS A 25 -9.98 -10.85 6.64
C LYS A 25 -9.06 -12.08 6.45
N ARG A 26 -9.60 -13.29 6.32
CA ARG A 26 -8.85 -14.55 6.13
C ARG A 26 -8.76 -15.01 4.68
N VAL A 27 -9.45 -14.34 3.77
CA VAL A 27 -9.51 -14.69 2.35
C VAL A 27 -8.79 -13.60 1.58
N ALA A 28 -7.77 -13.95 0.81
CA ALA A 28 -7.06 -12.97 0.00
C ALA A 28 -8.00 -12.28 -1.00
N LEU A 29 -7.87 -10.97 -1.17
CA LEU A 29 -8.68 -10.14 -2.07
C LEU A 29 -8.81 -10.73 -3.49
N PRO A 30 -7.75 -11.27 -4.13
CA PRO A 30 -7.88 -11.94 -5.43
C PRO A 30 -8.91 -13.06 -5.47
N LEU A 31 -9.00 -13.87 -4.41
CA LEU A 31 -9.99 -14.97 -4.34
C LEU A 31 -11.42 -14.43 -4.21
N VAL A 32 -11.62 -13.32 -3.49
CA VAL A 32 -12.92 -12.64 -3.40
C VAL A 32 -13.34 -12.12 -4.78
N GLN A 33 -12.43 -11.50 -5.50
CA GLN A 33 -12.65 -10.93 -6.83
C GLN A 33 -12.99 -12.02 -7.86
N VAL A 34 -12.27 -13.14 -7.85
CA VAL A 34 -12.60 -14.31 -8.67
C VAL A 34 -13.99 -14.85 -8.33
N GLY A 35 -14.33 -14.96 -7.04
CA GLY A 35 -15.66 -15.42 -6.60
C GLY A 35 -16.78 -14.50 -7.09
N ILE A 36 -16.60 -13.17 -7.03
CA ILE A 36 -17.56 -12.19 -7.57
C ILE A 36 -17.70 -12.36 -9.08
N GLY A 37 -16.59 -12.44 -9.81
CA GLY A 37 -16.61 -12.64 -11.27
C GLY A 37 -17.34 -13.92 -11.67
N PHE A 38 -17.12 -15.02 -10.94
CA PHE A 38 -17.81 -16.29 -11.15
C PHE A 38 -19.33 -16.16 -10.95
N VAL A 39 -19.76 -15.48 -9.89
CA VAL A 39 -21.19 -15.23 -9.62
C VAL A 39 -21.80 -14.36 -10.72
N VAL A 40 -21.10 -13.31 -11.16
CA VAL A 40 -21.57 -12.44 -12.25
C VAL A 40 -21.75 -13.23 -13.55
N ALA A 41 -20.83 -14.10 -13.91
CA ALA A 41 -20.95 -14.93 -15.11
C ALA A 41 -22.12 -15.93 -15.05
N LEU A 42 -22.49 -16.40 -13.85
CA LEU A 42 -23.67 -17.25 -13.68
C LEU A 42 -24.98 -16.47 -13.77
N VAL A 43 -25.00 -15.22 -13.32
CA VAL A 43 -26.22 -14.36 -13.31
C VAL A 43 -26.42 -13.65 -14.65
N LEU A 44 -25.33 -13.25 -15.30
CA LEU A 44 -25.29 -12.46 -16.54
C LEU A 44 -24.40 -13.17 -17.59
N PRO A 45 -24.78 -14.33 -18.10
CA PRO A 45 -23.93 -15.10 -19.04
C PRO A 45 -23.61 -14.32 -20.32
N GLU A 46 -24.50 -13.44 -20.79
CA GLU A 46 -24.28 -12.61 -21.97
C GLU A 46 -23.07 -11.66 -21.83
N VAL A 47 -22.78 -11.24 -20.61
CA VAL A 47 -21.63 -10.35 -20.31
C VAL A 47 -20.30 -11.13 -20.25
N ALA A 48 -20.38 -12.44 -19.97
CA ALA A 48 -19.19 -13.30 -19.88
C ALA A 48 -18.63 -13.72 -21.25
N GLU A 49 -19.41 -13.60 -22.33
CA GLU A 49 -19.00 -13.97 -23.70
C GLU A 49 -18.14 -12.89 -24.41
N VAL A 50 -17.75 -11.83 -23.71
CA VAL A 50 -16.98 -10.75 -24.34
C VAL A 50 -15.56 -11.21 -24.64
N TYR A 51 -15.22 -11.16 -25.92
CA TYR A 51 -13.86 -11.37 -26.41
C TYR A 51 -13.01 -10.13 -26.11
N VAL A 52 -11.99 -10.31 -25.29
CA VAL A 52 -10.99 -9.26 -25.03
C VAL A 52 -9.82 -9.49 -25.98
N ASP A 53 -9.45 -8.46 -26.74
CA ASP A 53 -8.29 -8.51 -27.61
C ASP A 53 -7.00 -8.71 -26.78
N PRO A 54 -6.22 -9.78 -27.07
CA PRO A 54 -5.05 -10.12 -26.28
C PRO A 54 -3.96 -9.02 -26.26
N GLU A 55 -3.75 -8.31 -27.36
CA GLU A 55 -2.74 -7.25 -27.45
C GLU A 55 -3.17 -6.04 -26.64
N LEU A 56 -4.45 -5.63 -26.74
CA LEU A 56 -5.00 -4.56 -25.90
C LEU A 56 -4.93 -4.93 -24.42
N PHE A 57 -5.12 -6.20 -24.09
CA PHE A 57 -5.05 -6.68 -22.72
C PHE A 57 -3.63 -6.53 -22.13
N LEU A 58 -2.60 -6.93 -22.88
CA LEU A 58 -1.21 -6.77 -22.46
C LEU A 58 -0.83 -5.31 -22.28
N VAL A 59 -1.20 -4.44 -23.24
CA VAL A 59 -0.90 -3.01 -23.18
C VAL A 59 -1.64 -2.34 -22.02
N LEU A 60 -2.94 -2.62 -21.87
CA LEU A 60 -3.79 -1.86 -20.94
C LEU A 60 -3.57 -2.27 -19.48
N PHE A 61 -3.30 -3.53 -19.21
CA PHE A 61 -3.24 -4.06 -17.85
C PHE A 61 -1.81 -4.41 -17.43
N ILE A 62 -1.07 -5.15 -18.24
CA ILE A 62 0.22 -5.68 -17.83
C ILE A 62 1.33 -4.63 -17.89
N ALA A 63 1.35 -3.79 -18.92
CA ALA A 63 2.38 -2.75 -19.04
C ALA A 63 2.39 -1.77 -17.84
N PRO A 64 1.27 -1.14 -17.42
CA PRO A 64 1.28 -0.26 -16.27
C PRO A 64 1.58 -0.99 -14.95
N LEU A 65 1.11 -2.24 -14.78
CA LEU A 65 1.37 -3.03 -13.57
C LEU A 65 2.87 -3.26 -13.38
N LEU A 66 3.53 -3.81 -14.39
CA LEU A 66 4.97 -4.10 -14.34
C LEU A 66 5.83 -2.83 -14.27
N PHE A 67 5.38 -1.75 -14.89
CA PHE A 67 6.05 -0.45 -14.76
C PHE A 67 6.04 0.05 -13.33
N ASN A 68 4.89 -0.02 -12.65
CA ASN A 68 4.79 0.41 -11.26
C ASN A 68 5.63 -0.47 -10.32
N GLU A 69 5.58 -1.79 -10.48
CA GLU A 69 6.41 -2.73 -9.70
C GLU A 69 7.90 -2.45 -9.89
N ALA A 70 8.34 -2.24 -11.13
CA ALA A 70 9.72 -1.90 -11.44
C ALA A 70 10.13 -0.55 -10.84
N ARG A 71 9.23 0.44 -10.86
CA ARG A 71 9.46 1.78 -10.30
C ARG A 71 9.60 1.77 -8.78
N GLU A 72 8.82 0.96 -8.07
CA GLU A 72 8.84 0.86 -6.61
C GLU A 72 9.99 -0.01 -6.08
N SER A 73 10.58 -0.84 -6.92
CA SER A 73 11.61 -1.78 -6.51
C SER A 73 12.91 -1.10 -6.03
N VAL A 74 13.52 -1.66 -4.96
CA VAL A 74 14.78 -1.17 -4.38
C VAL A 74 15.97 -1.72 -5.16
N LYS A 75 16.53 -0.92 -6.06
CA LYS A 75 17.62 -1.33 -6.98
C LYS A 75 18.84 -1.93 -6.29
N ALA A 76 19.27 -1.38 -5.15
CA ALA A 76 20.47 -1.86 -4.47
C ALA A 76 20.34 -3.33 -4.08
N ASP A 77 19.17 -3.72 -3.58
CA ASP A 77 18.88 -5.08 -3.14
C ASP A 77 18.72 -6.03 -4.34
N LEU A 78 18.10 -5.54 -5.44
CA LEU A 78 17.98 -6.28 -6.70
C LEU A 78 19.37 -6.59 -7.29
N PHE A 79 20.25 -5.59 -7.41
CA PHE A 79 21.58 -5.79 -7.97
C PHE A 79 22.46 -6.68 -7.10
N HIS A 80 22.30 -6.65 -5.77
CA HIS A 80 23.04 -7.51 -4.87
C HIS A 80 22.66 -8.99 -5.04
N ASN A 81 21.37 -9.27 -5.29
CA ASN A 81 20.84 -10.62 -5.46
C ASN A 81 20.60 -11.01 -6.93
N LEU A 82 21.17 -10.25 -7.89
CA LEU A 82 20.88 -10.41 -9.32
C LEU A 82 21.11 -11.83 -9.84
N GLY A 83 22.15 -12.53 -9.36
CA GLY A 83 22.44 -13.91 -9.75
C GLY A 83 21.33 -14.89 -9.37
N ASP A 84 20.86 -14.81 -8.12
CA ASP A 84 19.76 -15.64 -7.62
C ASP A 84 18.45 -15.31 -8.33
N ILE A 85 18.16 -14.02 -8.51
CA ILE A 85 16.97 -13.52 -9.23
C ILE A 85 16.95 -14.01 -10.69
N MET A 86 18.06 -13.87 -11.42
CA MET A 86 18.16 -14.32 -12.82
C MET A 86 18.06 -15.84 -12.92
N SER A 87 18.60 -16.57 -11.95
CA SER A 87 18.47 -18.02 -11.87
C SER A 87 17.01 -18.46 -11.69
N MET A 88 16.26 -17.76 -10.85
CA MET A 88 14.81 -18.03 -10.65
C MET A 88 13.99 -17.56 -11.86
N ALA A 89 14.24 -16.38 -12.35
CA ALA A 89 13.44 -15.78 -13.41
C ALA A 89 13.62 -16.46 -14.79
N ILE A 90 14.75 -17.05 -15.06
CA ILE A 90 15.03 -17.73 -16.34
C ILE A 90 15.17 -19.25 -16.13
N GLY A 91 16.08 -19.68 -15.23
CA GLY A 91 16.38 -21.09 -15.05
C GLY A 91 15.18 -21.88 -14.53
N LEU A 92 14.55 -21.40 -13.46
CA LEU A 92 13.36 -22.03 -12.90
C LEU A 92 12.19 -22.02 -13.89
N VAL A 93 11.97 -20.93 -14.63
CA VAL A 93 10.88 -20.85 -15.64
C VAL A 93 11.11 -21.88 -16.73
N LEU A 94 12.31 -21.95 -17.31
CA LEU A 94 12.61 -22.96 -18.34
C LEU A 94 12.45 -24.38 -17.83
N LEU A 95 12.90 -24.68 -16.61
CA LEU A 95 12.72 -26.01 -15.99
C LEU A 95 11.23 -26.30 -15.78
N THR A 96 10.45 -25.30 -15.33
CA THR A 96 8.99 -25.44 -15.17
C THR A 96 8.32 -25.74 -16.52
N VAL A 97 8.69 -25.04 -17.57
CA VAL A 97 8.16 -25.27 -18.94
C VAL A 97 8.43 -26.71 -19.38
N LEU A 98 9.66 -27.19 -19.17
CA LEU A 98 10.00 -28.56 -19.56
C LEU A 98 9.25 -29.60 -18.72
N VAL A 99 9.31 -29.52 -17.39
CA VAL A 99 8.72 -30.54 -16.52
C VAL A 99 7.19 -30.56 -16.64
N VAL A 100 6.55 -29.40 -16.53
CA VAL A 100 5.08 -29.29 -16.57
C VAL A 100 4.55 -29.58 -17.99
N GLY A 101 5.26 -29.12 -19.04
CA GLY A 101 4.87 -29.36 -20.42
C GLY A 101 4.90 -30.85 -20.80
N TYR A 102 6.01 -31.55 -20.47
CA TYR A 102 6.06 -33.00 -20.69
C TYR A 102 5.03 -33.76 -19.84
N ALA A 103 4.86 -33.36 -18.57
CA ALA A 103 3.87 -33.99 -17.70
C ALA A 103 2.44 -33.80 -18.22
N LEU A 104 2.07 -32.59 -18.68
CA LEU A 104 0.77 -32.30 -19.24
C LEU A 104 0.49 -33.14 -20.51
N ASN A 105 1.44 -33.22 -21.45
CA ASN A 105 1.32 -34.02 -22.66
C ASN A 105 1.22 -35.52 -22.32
N TRP A 106 1.91 -35.97 -21.27
CA TRP A 106 1.80 -37.37 -20.79
C TRP A 106 0.46 -37.66 -20.14
N LEU A 107 -0.07 -36.73 -19.32
CA LEU A 107 -1.37 -36.86 -18.63
C LEU A 107 -2.55 -36.76 -19.60
N VAL A 108 -2.42 -35.90 -20.62
CA VAL A 108 -3.45 -35.60 -21.61
C VAL A 108 -2.83 -35.69 -23.01
N PRO A 109 -2.71 -36.92 -23.58
CA PRO A 109 -2.07 -37.10 -24.89
C PRO A 109 -2.78 -36.41 -26.07
N SER A 110 -4.05 -36.01 -25.89
CA SER A 110 -4.80 -35.23 -26.88
C SER A 110 -4.30 -33.77 -27.01
N ILE A 111 -3.53 -33.25 -26.03
CA ILE A 111 -2.87 -31.95 -26.11
C ILE A 111 -1.50 -32.12 -26.78
N PRO A 112 -1.23 -31.51 -27.97
CA PRO A 112 0.05 -31.58 -28.61
C PRO A 112 1.18 -31.02 -27.70
N LEU A 113 2.39 -31.57 -27.82
CA LEU A 113 3.51 -31.22 -26.94
C LEU A 113 3.82 -29.70 -26.98
N ALA A 114 3.73 -29.07 -28.15
CA ALA A 114 3.95 -27.63 -28.27
C ALA A 114 2.88 -26.81 -27.52
N ALA A 115 1.61 -27.22 -27.58
CA ALA A 115 0.53 -26.59 -26.84
C ALA A 115 0.67 -26.82 -25.31
N ALA A 116 1.16 -28.01 -24.90
CA ALA A 116 1.49 -28.29 -23.51
C ALA A 116 2.65 -27.41 -22.99
N PHE A 117 3.67 -27.17 -23.80
CA PHE A 117 4.74 -26.22 -23.48
C PHE A 117 4.24 -24.77 -23.44
N ALA A 118 3.30 -24.38 -24.30
CA ALA A 118 2.67 -23.06 -24.20
C ALA A 118 1.91 -22.91 -22.88
N CYS A 119 1.10 -23.90 -22.49
CA CYS A 119 0.44 -23.92 -21.19
C CYS A 119 1.45 -23.77 -20.02
N ALA A 120 2.54 -24.55 -20.05
CA ALA A 120 3.57 -24.52 -19.03
C ALA A 120 4.36 -23.19 -19.01
N GLY A 121 4.59 -22.56 -20.18
CA GLY A 121 5.18 -21.22 -20.33
C GLY A 121 4.29 -20.15 -19.69
N ALA A 122 2.99 -20.23 -19.92
CA ALA A 122 2.04 -19.34 -19.26
C ALA A 122 2.04 -19.48 -17.72
N LEU A 123 2.32 -20.69 -17.20
CA LEU A 123 2.49 -20.94 -15.76
C LEU A 123 3.87 -20.54 -15.22
N GLY A 124 4.78 -20.02 -16.05
CA GLY A 124 6.09 -19.48 -15.61
C GLY A 124 5.97 -18.31 -14.65
N PRO A 125 5.25 -17.24 -15.00
CA PRO A 125 5.08 -16.04 -14.18
C PRO A 125 4.60 -16.33 -12.75
N THR A 126 5.01 -15.46 -11.79
CA THR A 126 4.56 -15.50 -10.39
C THR A 126 4.05 -14.14 -9.97
N ASP A 127 3.04 -14.09 -9.12
CA ASP A 127 2.38 -12.87 -8.68
C ASP A 127 2.80 -12.51 -7.25
N ALA A 128 3.77 -11.60 -7.12
CA ALA A 128 4.19 -11.09 -5.82
C ALA A 128 3.12 -10.18 -5.18
N ALA A 129 2.28 -9.51 -5.97
CA ALA A 129 1.23 -8.63 -5.47
C ALA A 129 0.12 -9.42 -4.75
N ALA A 130 -0.21 -10.62 -5.24
CA ALA A 130 -1.17 -11.51 -4.57
C ALA A 130 -0.72 -11.91 -3.16
N VAL A 131 0.60 -11.97 -2.91
CA VAL A 131 1.18 -12.23 -1.57
C VAL A 131 1.26 -10.96 -0.73
N GLY A 132 1.50 -9.81 -1.35
CA GLY A 132 1.46 -8.50 -0.70
C GLY A 132 0.11 -8.22 -0.03
N ALA A 133 -1.00 -8.68 -0.62
CA ALA A 133 -2.33 -8.58 -0.03
C ALA A 133 -2.49 -9.41 1.27
N LEU A 134 -1.66 -10.42 1.51
CA LEU A 134 -1.58 -11.19 2.76
C LEU A 134 -0.59 -10.58 3.77
N GLY A 135 0.13 -9.53 3.38
CA GLY A 135 1.28 -8.96 4.09
C GLY A 135 1.00 -8.36 5.47
N SER A 136 -0.26 -8.09 5.81
CA SER A 136 -0.64 -7.67 7.17
C SER A 136 -0.63 -8.81 8.21
N THR A 137 -0.49 -10.06 7.76
CA THR A 137 -0.51 -11.27 8.59
C THR A 137 0.78 -12.11 8.51
N ILE A 138 1.71 -11.74 7.62
CA ILE A 138 2.87 -12.58 7.28
C ILE A 138 4.13 -11.75 7.23
N SER A 139 5.14 -12.09 8.03
CA SER A 139 6.47 -11.52 7.94
C SER A 139 7.36 -12.36 7.00
N LEU A 140 7.73 -11.80 5.87
CA LEU A 140 8.77 -12.31 4.98
C LEU A 140 10.08 -11.59 5.27
N SER A 141 11.20 -12.32 5.32
CA SER A 141 12.51 -11.70 5.47
C SER A 141 12.82 -10.75 4.30
N ARG A 142 13.67 -9.75 4.53
CA ARG A 142 14.07 -8.79 3.49
C ARG A 142 14.60 -9.48 2.23
N ARG A 143 15.40 -10.55 2.40
CA ARG A 143 15.90 -11.34 1.29
C ARG A 143 14.77 -12.03 0.51
N GLN A 144 13.81 -12.65 1.21
CA GLN A 144 12.64 -13.27 0.56
C GLN A 144 11.82 -12.26 -0.21
N LYS A 145 11.51 -11.08 0.37
CA LYS A 145 10.82 -9.99 -0.34
C LYS A 145 11.58 -9.57 -1.61
N THR A 146 12.90 -9.36 -1.49
CA THR A 146 13.74 -8.96 -2.65
C THR A 146 13.78 -10.03 -3.73
N LEU A 147 13.92 -11.31 -3.37
CA LEU A 147 13.93 -12.41 -4.34
C LEU A 147 12.58 -12.55 -5.05
N LEU A 148 11.47 -12.50 -4.30
CA LEU A 148 10.12 -12.60 -4.87
C LEU A 148 9.79 -11.44 -5.80
N THR A 149 10.07 -10.19 -5.38
CA THR A 149 9.84 -9.00 -6.22
C THR A 149 10.75 -9.01 -7.43
N GLY A 150 12.04 -9.33 -7.27
CA GLY A 150 12.99 -9.38 -8.37
C GLY A 150 12.69 -10.51 -9.36
N GLU A 151 12.28 -11.68 -8.85
CA GLU A 151 11.81 -12.78 -9.69
C GLU A 151 10.59 -12.36 -10.50
N ALA A 152 9.53 -11.85 -9.86
CA ALA A 152 8.28 -11.48 -10.52
C ALA A 152 8.51 -10.48 -11.66
N LEU A 153 9.39 -9.48 -11.48
CA LEU A 153 9.71 -8.49 -12.51
C LEU A 153 10.31 -9.09 -13.79
N ILE A 154 11.05 -10.19 -13.70
CA ILE A 154 11.81 -10.75 -14.82
C ILE A 154 11.18 -12.03 -15.35
N ASN A 155 10.59 -12.86 -14.47
CA ASN A 155 9.99 -14.14 -14.88
C ASN A 155 8.75 -13.94 -15.75
N ASP A 156 8.02 -12.85 -15.59
CA ASP A 156 6.89 -12.51 -16.45
C ASP A 156 7.32 -12.43 -17.91
N ALA A 157 8.42 -11.73 -18.17
CA ALA A 157 8.96 -11.64 -19.51
C ALA A 157 9.49 -12.99 -20.02
N SER A 158 10.18 -13.77 -19.19
CA SER A 158 10.70 -15.09 -19.59
C SER A 158 9.57 -16.09 -19.84
N GLY A 159 8.49 -16.02 -19.06
CA GLY A 159 7.27 -16.81 -19.23
C GLY A 159 6.55 -16.46 -20.52
N VAL A 160 6.32 -15.16 -20.80
CA VAL A 160 5.68 -14.70 -22.03
C VAL A 160 6.49 -15.14 -23.26
N VAL A 161 7.79 -14.95 -23.25
CA VAL A 161 8.66 -15.35 -24.36
C VAL A 161 8.62 -16.88 -24.56
N SER A 162 8.71 -17.66 -23.49
CA SER A 162 8.60 -19.13 -23.56
C SER A 162 7.26 -19.57 -24.10
N PHE A 163 6.17 -18.93 -23.68
CA PHE A 163 4.83 -19.16 -24.20
C PHE A 163 4.72 -18.84 -25.69
N GLN A 164 5.20 -17.66 -26.12
CA GLN A 164 5.13 -17.23 -27.52
C GLN A 164 5.86 -18.21 -28.46
N PHE A 165 7.06 -18.70 -28.05
CA PHE A 165 7.78 -19.70 -28.83
C PHE A 165 7.06 -21.05 -28.91
N ALA A 166 6.52 -21.51 -27.79
CA ALA A 166 5.75 -22.74 -27.77
C ALA A 166 4.45 -22.61 -28.58
N LEU A 167 3.79 -21.46 -28.51
CA LEU A 167 2.61 -21.14 -29.30
C LEU A 167 2.94 -21.09 -30.81
N ALA A 168 4.02 -20.42 -31.19
CA ALA A 168 4.48 -20.38 -32.60
C ALA A 168 4.79 -21.78 -33.13
N ALA A 169 5.42 -22.63 -32.32
CA ALA A 169 5.63 -24.05 -32.65
C ALA A 169 4.33 -24.83 -32.79
N ALA A 170 3.33 -24.55 -31.96
CA ALA A 170 2.00 -25.17 -32.05
C ALA A 170 1.26 -24.73 -33.33
N MET A 171 1.40 -23.44 -33.70
CA MET A 171 0.76 -22.85 -34.88
C MET A 171 1.38 -23.32 -36.20
N THR A 172 2.70 -23.49 -36.26
CA THR A 172 3.44 -23.80 -37.50
C THR A 172 3.78 -25.28 -37.65
N GLY A 173 3.71 -26.05 -36.57
CA GLY A 173 4.16 -27.45 -36.54
C GLY A 173 5.68 -27.64 -36.62
N ALA A 174 6.48 -26.56 -36.64
CA ALA A 174 7.94 -26.58 -36.74
C ALA A 174 8.57 -25.90 -35.50
N PHE A 175 9.60 -26.52 -34.94
CA PHE A 175 10.37 -25.95 -33.83
C PHE A 175 11.85 -26.00 -34.15
N SER A 176 12.52 -24.85 -34.16
CA SER A 176 13.96 -24.71 -34.27
C SER A 176 14.54 -24.11 -33.00
N ALA A 177 15.26 -24.91 -32.21
CA ALA A 177 15.86 -24.44 -30.95
C ALA A 177 16.89 -23.33 -31.18
N ALA A 178 17.60 -23.33 -32.32
CA ALA A 178 18.59 -22.29 -32.66
C ALA A 178 17.90 -20.95 -32.98
N GLU A 179 16.84 -20.97 -33.76
CA GLU A 179 16.05 -19.75 -34.10
C GLU A 179 15.32 -19.24 -32.85
N ALA A 180 14.73 -20.13 -32.04
CA ALA A 180 14.13 -19.77 -30.78
C ALA A 180 15.13 -19.10 -29.84
N GLY A 181 16.34 -19.67 -29.69
CA GLY A 181 17.40 -19.08 -28.87
C GLY A 181 17.89 -17.71 -29.38
N ALA A 182 18.10 -17.56 -30.68
CA ALA A 182 18.50 -16.29 -31.28
C ALA A 182 17.41 -15.20 -31.10
N SER A 183 16.16 -15.55 -31.38
CA SER A 183 15.02 -14.63 -31.17
C SER A 183 14.81 -14.27 -29.70
N PHE A 184 15.00 -15.24 -28.78
CA PHE A 184 14.97 -14.95 -27.34
C PHE A 184 15.99 -13.88 -26.96
N VAL A 185 17.24 -14.01 -27.42
CA VAL A 185 18.30 -13.02 -27.14
C VAL A 185 17.92 -11.65 -27.67
N VAL A 186 17.41 -11.56 -28.91
CA VAL A 186 17.02 -10.28 -29.51
C VAL A 186 15.83 -9.67 -28.77
N LEU A 187 14.78 -10.42 -28.50
CA LEU A 187 13.60 -9.93 -27.79
C LEU A 187 13.94 -9.50 -26.36
N PHE A 188 14.72 -10.31 -25.66
CA PHE A 188 15.07 -10.08 -24.26
C PHE A 188 16.01 -8.89 -24.09
N PHE A 189 17.19 -8.95 -24.70
CA PHE A 189 18.19 -7.88 -24.55
C PHE A 189 17.83 -6.62 -25.34
N GLY A 190 17.16 -6.79 -26.48
CA GLY A 190 16.63 -5.67 -27.28
C GLY A 190 15.54 -4.93 -26.50
N GLY A 191 14.64 -5.63 -25.84
CA GLY A 191 13.62 -5.04 -24.97
C GLY A 191 14.22 -4.23 -23.83
N ILE A 192 15.19 -4.80 -23.11
CA ILE A 192 15.91 -4.09 -22.02
C ILE A 192 16.60 -2.84 -22.57
N ALA A 193 17.34 -2.95 -23.68
CA ALA A 193 18.06 -1.82 -24.27
C ALA A 193 17.10 -0.70 -24.71
N ALA A 194 16.01 -1.05 -25.38
CA ALA A 194 14.97 -0.10 -25.80
C ALA A 194 14.35 0.58 -24.57
N GLY A 195 14.02 -0.17 -23.52
CA GLY A 195 13.46 0.35 -22.29
C GLY A 195 14.41 1.30 -21.54
N VAL A 196 15.70 0.98 -21.49
CA VAL A 196 16.71 1.89 -20.91
C VAL A 196 16.78 3.20 -21.69
N VAL A 197 16.82 3.14 -23.02
CA VAL A 197 16.86 4.35 -23.86
C VAL A 197 15.60 5.19 -23.68
N MET A 198 14.41 4.56 -23.75
CA MET A 198 13.14 5.28 -23.61
C MET A 198 12.93 5.80 -22.18
N GLY A 199 13.33 5.04 -21.16
CA GLY A 199 13.30 5.49 -19.77
C GLY A 199 14.21 6.70 -19.53
N LEU A 200 15.43 6.72 -20.12
CA LEU A 200 16.32 7.89 -20.07
C LEU A 200 15.70 9.10 -20.80
N LEU A 201 15.10 8.89 -21.96
CA LEU A 201 14.39 9.94 -22.68
C LEU A 201 13.22 10.50 -21.88
N ALA A 202 12.47 9.63 -21.20
CA ALA A 202 11.40 10.02 -20.29
C ALA A 202 11.92 10.90 -19.15
N VAL A 203 12.99 10.49 -18.47
CA VAL A 203 13.62 11.26 -17.38
C VAL A 203 14.16 12.61 -17.89
N LEU A 204 14.81 12.61 -19.04
CA LEU A 204 15.34 13.85 -19.65
C LEU A 204 14.23 14.82 -20.05
N SER A 205 13.13 14.32 -20.63
CA SER A 205 11.98 15.16 -21.01
C SER A 205 11.35 15.83 -19.79
N VAL A 206 11.17 15.09 -18.70
CA VAL A 206 10.70 15.63 -17.43
C VAL A 206 11.66 16.68 -16.88
N ALA A 207 12.97 16.43 -16.92
CA ALA A 207 13.97 17.40 -16.48
C ALA A 207 13.96 18.69 -17.31
N VAL A 208 13.76 18.58 -18.63
CA VAL A 208 13.64 19.76 -19.53
C VAL A 208 12.36 20.55 -19.25
N LEU A 209 11.22 19.86 -19.05
CA LEU A 209 9.97 20.51 -18.69
C LEU A 209 10.10 21.31 -17.39
N ARG A 210 10.71 20.71 -16.36
CA ARG A 210 10.99 21.39 -15.08
C ARG A 210 11.87 22.63 -15.26
N ARG A 211 12.96 22.51 -16.04
CA ARG A 211 13.87 23.65 -16.32
C ARG A 211 13.17 24.80 -17.05
N ARG A 212 12.11 24.53 -17.81
CA ARG A 212 11.31 25.55 -18.51
C ARG A 212 10.16 26.11 -17.66
N GLY A 213 10.04 25.73 -16.38
CA GLY A 213 9.01 26.22 -15.47
C GLY A 213 7.66 25.55 -15.57
N PHE A 214 7.55 24.44 -16.34
CA PHE A 214 6.31 23.64 -16.38
C PHE A 214 6.27 22.67 -15.19
N GLU A 215 5.96 23.20 -14.00
CA GLU A 215 5.94 22.45 -12.74
C GLU A 215 4.49 22.10 -12.29
N ASN A 216 3.64 21.62 -13.21
CA ASN A 216 2.30 21.18 -12.83
C ASN A 216 2.33 19.70 -12.40
N THR A 217 1.96 19.44 -11.15
CA THR A 217 1.95 18.09 -10.55
C THR A 217 1.03 17.12 -11.31
N VAL A 218 -0.15 17.60 -11.76
CA VAL A 218 -1.12 16.76 -12.50
C VAL A 218 -0.53 16.31 -13.83
N VAL A 219 0.12 17.22 -14.57
CA VAL A 219 0.78 16.89 -15.85
C VAL A 219 1.89 15.86 -15.64
N HIS A 220 2.62 15.94 -14.53
CA HIS A 220 3.69 14.99 -14.20
C HIS A 220 3.16 13.58 -13.92
N VAL A 221 2.11 13.47 -13.12
CA VAL A 221 1.45 12.19 -12.81
C VAL A 221 0.86 11.59 -14.10
N LEU A 222 0.22 12.41 -14.93
CA LEU A 222 -0.33 11.95 -16.21
C LEU A 222 0.77 11.44 -17.16
N TYR A 223 1.91 12.15 -17.23
CA TYR A 223 3.08 11.73 -17.99
C TYR A 223 3.60 10.38 -17.51
N GLU A 224 3.67 10.19 -16.17
CA GLU A 224 4.13 8.95 -15.56
C GLU A 224 3.19 7.78 -15.86
N VAL A 225 1.87 7.99 -15.77
CA VAL A 225 0.85 6.98 -16.09
C VAL A 225 0.85 6.63 -17.60
N LEU A 226 1.12 7.58 -18.47
CA LEU A 226 1.16 7.34 -19.93
C LEU A 226 2.46 6.67 -20.39
N THR A 227 3.55 6.82 -19.65
CA THR A 227 4.87 6.29 -20.02
C THR A 227 4.87 4.79 -20.33
N PRO A 228 4.30 3.88 -19.52
CA PRO A 228 4.31 2.46 -19.81
C PRO A 228 3.64 2.11 -21.13
N PHE A 229 2.55 2.78 -21.50
CA PHE A 229 1.86 2.53 -22.77
C PHE A 229 2.73 2.95 -23.97
N VAL A 230 3.35 4.13 -23.90
CA VAL A 230 4.23 4.63 -24.98
C VAL A 230 5.45 3.74 -25.13
N VAL A 231 6.06 3.32 -24.01
CA VAL A 231 7.25 2.45 -24.02
C VAL A 231 6.91 1.08 -24.59
N PHE A 232 5.78 0.48 -24.17
CA PHE A 232 5.35 -0.82 -24.68
C PHE A 232 5.12 -0.77 -26.19
N LEU A 233 4.30 0.15 -26.67
CA LEU A 233 3.96 0.28 -28.09
C LEU A 233 5.20 0.58 -28.94
N ALA A 234 6.08 1.45 -28.47
CA ALA A 234 7.31 1.78 -29.21
C ALA A 234 8.27 0.58 -29.30
N ALA A 235 8.36 -0.25 -28.25
CA ALA A 235 9.18 -1.47 -28.27
C ALA A 235 8.60 -2.52 -29.24
N GLU A 236 7.29 -2.73 -29.23
CA GLU A 236 6.62 -3.64 -30.18
C GLU A 236 6.78 -3.17 -31.62
N MET A 237 6.76 -1.87 -31.91
CA MET A 237 7.01 -1.32 -33.26
C MET A 237 8.41 -1.65 -33.81
N ILE A 238 9.40 -1.82 -32.95
CA ILE A 238 10.78 -2.22 -33.34
C ILE A 238 11.02 -3.73 -33.18
N HIS A 239 9.95 -4.50 -32.94
CA HIS A 239 9.97 -5.95 -32.80
C HIS A 239 10.87 -6.46 -31.65
N VAL A 240 10.85 -5.78 -30.49
CA VAL A 240 11.46 -6.25 -29.25
C VAL A 240 10.41 -6.33 -28.13
N SER A 241 10.72 -7.02 -27.03
CA SER A 241 9.77 -7.23 -25.96
C SER A 241 9.30 -5.92 -25.31
N GLY A 242 8.03 -5.56 -25.49
CA GLY A 242 7.38 -4.42 -24.83
C GLY A 242 7.36 -4.56 -23.32
N ILE A 243 7.16 -5.76 -22.80
CA ILE A 243 7.17 -6.07 -21.36
C ILE A 243 8.52 -5.72 -20.74
N LEU A 244 9.63 -6.24 -21.29
CA LEU A 244 10.97 -5.94 -20.77
C LEU A 244 11.35 -4.47 -20.93
N ALA A 245 10.90 -3.83 -22.01
CA ALA A 245 11.13 -2.40 -22.22
C ALA A 245 10.44 -1.58 -21.13
N VAL A 246 9.20 -1.90 -20.76
CA VAL A 246 8.46 -1.22 -19.71
C VAL A 246 9.12 -1.42 -18.34
N VAL A 247 9.53 -2.64 -18.00
CA VAL A 247 10.26 -2.93 -16.76
C VAL A 247 11.57 -2.14 -16.67
N ALA A 248 12.37 -2.17 -17.75
CA ALA A 248 13.64 -1.43 -17.79
C ALA A 248 13.43 0.09 -17.68
N ALA A 249 12.40 0.64 -18.32
CA ALA A 249 12.05 2.05 -18.23
C ALA A 249 11.58 2.42 -16.81
N GLY A 250 10.75 1.60 -16.16
CA GLY A 250 10.33 1.76 -14.78
C GLY A 250 11.52 1.79 -13.81
N LEU A 251 12.45 0.84 -13.95
CA LEU A 251 13.70 0.82 -13.20
C LEU A 251 14.55 2.09 -13.40
N ILE A 252 14.62 2.65 -14.59
CA ILE A 252 15.35 3.90 -14.84
C ILE A 252 14.64 5.08 -14.18
N MET A 253 13.32 5.16 -14.28
CA MET A 253 12.54 6.25 -13.70
C MET A 253 12.54 6.21 -12.16
N ALA A 254 12.57 5.04 -11.53
CA ALA A 254 12.74 4.90 -10.08
C ALA A 254 13.96 5.65 -9.53
N ASN A 255 15.01 5.83 -10.33
CA ASN A 255 16.23 6.54 -9.92
C ASN A 255 16.12 8.07 -9.99
N SER A 256 15.20 8.61 -10.79
CA SER A 256 15.03 10.05 -10.94
C SER A 256 14.36 10.71 -9.74
N SER A 257 13.58 9.96 -8.97
CA SER A 257 12.93 10.41 -7.73
C SER A 257 13.89 10.57 -6.56
N LEU A 258 15.17 10.18 -6.67
CA LEU A 258 16.18 10.34 -5.62
C LEU A 258 16.63 11.78 -5.37
N THR A 259 16.20 12.75 -6.16
CA THR A 259 16.49 14.18 -6.00
C THR A 259 15.36 14.93 -5.28
N LEU A 260 14.81 14.33 -4.21
CA LEU A 260 13.79 14.97 -3.36
C LEU A 260 14.44 15.99 -2.41
N TYR A 261 14.87 17.12 -2.96
CA TYR A 261 15.37 18.26 -2.14
C TYR A 261 14.35 19.40 -2.02
N SER A 262 13.09 19.20 -2.44
CA SER A 262 12.05 20.22 -2.34
C SER A 262 10.71 19.65 -1.92
N THR A 263 9.94 20.42 -1.15
CA THR A 263 8.58 20.12 -0.71
C THR A 263 7.64 19.82 -1.89
N ARG A 264 7.88 20.49 -3.07
CA ARG A 264 7.10 20.25 -4.30
C ARG A 264 7.35 18.86 -4.88
N ALA A 265 8.60 18.39 -4.88
CA ALA A 265 8.91 17.04 -5.36
C ALA A 265 8.29 15.96 -4.46
N ALA A 266 8.25 16.20 -3.14
CA ALA A 266 7.58 15.34 -2.19
C ALA A 266 6.05 15.27 -2.42
N ARG A 267 5.41 16.44 -2.61
CA ARG A 267 3.98 16.51 -2.96
C ARG A 267 3.67 15.71 -4.23
N GLN A 268 4.52 15.84 -5.24
CA GLN A 268 4.39 15.10 -6.48
C GLN A 268 4.50 13.58 -6.25
N GLN A 269 5.47 13.14 -5.44
CA GLN A 269 5.67 11.73 -5.11
C GLN A 269 4.44 11.14 -4.40
N VAL A 270 3.91 11.82 -3.40
CA VAL A 270 2.72 11.38 -2.64
C VAL A 270 1.49 11.28 -3.55
N LEU A 271 1.26 12.29 -4.41
CA LEU A 271 0.14 12.27 -5.35
C LEU A 271 0.32 11.16 -6.41
N SER A 272 1.54 10.96 -6.92
CA SER A 272 1.84 9.88 -7.86
C SER A 272 1.62 8.52 -7.22
N SER A 273 2.11 8.28 -6.00
CA SER A 273 1.91 7.02 -5.29
C SER A 273 0.43 6.73 -5.03
N GLY A 274 -0.36 7.72 -4.61
CA GLY A 274 -1.81 7.55 -4.42
C GLY A 274 -2.55 7.24 -5.72
N VAL A 275 -2.19 7.86 -6.84
CA VAL A 275 -2.77 7.54 -8.15
C VAL A 275 -2.41 6.11 -8.58
N TRP A 276 -1.15 5.71 -8.41
CA TRP A 276 -0.71 4.37 -8.75
C TRP A 276 -1.34 3.28 -7.89
N GLU A 277 -1.54 3.54 -6.61
CA GLU A 277 -2.26 2.61 -5.71
C GLU A 277 -3.68 2.33 -6.24
N VAL A 278 -4.42 3.37 -6.64
CA VAL A 278 -5.75 3.22 -7.24
C VAL A 278 -5.68 2.48 -8.59
N VAL A 279 -4.74 2.82 -9.46
CA VAL A 279 -4.58 2.19 -10.78
C VAL A 279 -4.26 0.71 -10.64
N VAL A 280 -3.31 0.35 -9.78
CA VAL A 280 -2.91 -1.05 -9.53
C VAL A 280 -4.07 -1.84 -8.92
N PHE A 281 -4.79 -1.26 -7.94
CA PHE A 281 -5.98 -1.88 -7.35
C PHE A 281 -7.05 -2.17 -8.40
N LEU A 282 -7.35 -1.21 -9.28
CA LEU A 282 -8.34 -1.38 -10.34
C LEU A 282 -7.89 -2.43 -11.36
N ILE A 283 -6.64 -2.38 -11.81
CA ILE A 283 -6.10 -3.33 -12.80
C ILE A 283 -6.16 -4.75 -12.24
N ASN A 284 -5.60 -4.99 -11.07
CA ASN A 284 -5.62 -6.32 -10.44
C ASN A 284 -7.05 -6.80 -10.21
N GLY A 285 -7.94 -5.93 -9.72
CA GLY A 285 -9.33 -6.24 -9.49
C GLY A 285 -10.05 -6.67 -10.76
N VAL A 286 -9.90 -5.92 -11.84
CA VAL A 286 -10.48 -6.25 -13.15
C VAL A 286 -9.95 -7.60 -13.67
N LEU A 287 -8.64 -7.85 -13.55
CA LEU A 287 -8.02 -9.10 -13.99
C LEU A 287 -8.57 -10.32 -13.25
N PHE A 288 -8.69 -10.27 -11.93
CA PHE A 288 -9.22 -11.38 -11.15
C PHE A 288 -10.73 -11.56 -11.30
N VAL A 289 -11.50 -10.48 -11.47
CA VAL A 289 -12.93 -10.56 -11.82
C VAL A 289 -13.11 -11.20 -13.19
N LEU A 290 -12.34 -10.81 -14.20
CA LEU A 290 -12.35 -11.43 -15.53
C LEU A 290 -11.98 -12.93 -15.47
N LEU A 291 -10.99 -13.29 -14.64
CA LEU A 291 -10.69 -14.71 -14.38
C LEU A 291 -11.93 -15.46 -13.91
N GLY A 292 -12.61 -14.91 -12.90
CA GLY A 292 -13.84 -15.51 -12.37
C GLY A 292 -14.93 -15.63 -13.42
N MET A 293 -15.11 -14.60 -14.26
CA MET A 293 -16.12 -14.59 -15.31
C MET A 293 -15.84 -15.61 -16.42
N GLN A 294 -14.58 -15.87 -16.75
CA GLN A 294 -14.22 -16.84 -17.79
C GLN A 294 -14.30 -18.31 -17.32
N LEU A 295 -14.28 -18.57 -16.02
CA LEU A 295 -14.32 -19.94 -15.48
C LEU A 295 -15.54 -20.75 -15.91
N PRO A 296 -16.81 -20.28 -15.80
CA PRO A 296 -17.97 -21.03 -16.23
C PRO A 296 -17.95 -21.32 -17.73
N HIS A 297 -17.45 -20.39 -18.54
CA HIS A 297 -17.34 -20.53 -19.98
C HIS A 297 -16.35 -21.65 -20.37
N ALA A 298 -15.15 -21.64 -19.75
CA ALA A 298 -14.14 -22.69 -19.96
C ALA A 298 -14.57 -24.07 -19.39
N MET A 299 -15.40 -24.08 -18.35
CA MET A 299 -15.92 -25.32 -17.76
C MET A 299 -16.91 -26.06 -18.68
N SER A 300 -17.82 -25.33 -19.32
CA SER A 300 -18.97 -25.96 -20.04
C SER A 300 -18.52 -26.92 -21.14
N PRO A 301 -17.67 -26.54 -22.12
CA PRO A 301 -17.17 -27.45 -23.15
C PRO A 301 -16.29 -28.57 -22.57
N THR A 302 -15.52 -28.24 -21.53
CA THR A 302 -14.58 -29.18 -20.91
C THR A 302 -15.29 -30.30 -20.14
N LEU A 303 -16.38 -29.99 -19.44
CA LEU A 303 -17.17 -30.97 -18.71
C LEU A 303 -18.03 -31.87 -19.63
N SER A 304 -18.36 -31.41 -20.83
CA SER A 304 -19.06 -32.21 -21.84
C SER A 304 -18.10 -33.06 -22.70
N GLY A 305 -16.77 -32.91 -22.48
CA GLY A 305 -15.73 -33.63 -23.20
C GLY A 305 -15.45 -35.05 -22.68
N GLU A 306 -14.26 -35.58 -23.07
CA GLU A 306 -13.83 -36.95 -22.74
C GLU A 306 -13.48 -37.16 -21.25
N PHE A 307 -13.24 -36.07 -20.48
CA PHE A 307 -12.76 -36.15 -19.10
C PHE A 307 -13.86 -35.80 -18.09
N GLY A 308 -14.08 -36.69 -17.14
CA GLY A 308 -14.94 -36.41 -15.99
C GLY A 308 -14.34 -35.37 -15.03
N LEU A 309 -15.18 -34.63 -14.29
CA LEU A 309 -14.77 -33.63 -13.32
C LEU A 309 -13.68 -34.12 -12.33
N PRO A 310 -13.74 -35.34 -11.76
CA PRO A 310 -12.69 -35.84 -10.87
C PRO A 310 -11.31 -35.96 -11.54
N GLN A 311 -11.29 -36.34 -12.82
CA GLN A 311 -10.06 -36.48 -13.60
C GLN A 311 -9.45 -35.11 -13.88
N LEU A 312 -10.26 -34.12 -14.25
CA LEU A 312 -9.82 -32.75 -14.48
C LEU A 312 -9.24 -32.11 -13.20
N LEU A 313 -9.92 -32.31 -12.07
CA LEU A 313 -9.38 -31.85 -10.76
C LEU A 313 -8.09 -32.59 -10.39
N GLY A 314 -8.00 -33.88 -10.70
CA GLY A 314 -6.76 -34.66 -10.52
C GLY A 314 -5.59 -34.09 -11.34
N ILE A 315 -5.83 -33.75 -12.63
CA ILE A 315 -4.80 -33.11 -13.49
C ILE A 315 -4.38 -31.76 -12.93
N ILE A 316 -5.31 -30.89 -12.51
CA ILE A 316 -5.02 -29.61 -11.88
C ILE A 316 -4.17 -29.79 -10.61
N CYS A 317 -4.52 -30.75 -9.75
CA CYS A 317 -3.73 -31.07 -8.55
C CYS A 317 -2.31 -31.52 -8.89
N VAL A 318 -2.15 -32.37 -9.90
CA VAL A 318 -0.82 -32.85 -10.34
C VAL A 318 -0.01 -31.71 -10.95
N MET A 319 -0.59 -30.86 -11.81
CA MET A 319 0.08 -29.71 -12.37
C MET A 319 0.52 -28.73 -11.28
N THR A 320 -0.38 -28.42 -10.34
CA THR A 320 -0.05 -27.55 -9.18
C THR A 320 1.07 -28.14 -8.33
N ALA A 321 0.99 -29.43 -8.03
CA ALA A 321 2.03 -30.12 -7.25
C ALA A 321 3.39 -30.08 -7.97
N LEU A 322 3.43 -30.28 -9.28
CA LEU A 322 4.65 -30.20 -10.08
C LEU A 322 5.24 -28.80 -10.10
N VAL A 323 4.41 -27.76 -10.30
CA VAL A 323 4.85 -26.36 -10.26
C VAL A 323 5.47 -26.04 -8.90
N ILE A 324 4.79 -26.39 -7.80
CA ILE A 324 5.29 -26.16 -6.43
C ILE A 324 6.57 -26.99 -6.17
N LEU A 325 6.63 -28.25 -6.60
CA LEU A 325 7.77 -29.13 -6.39
C LEU A 325 9.02 -28.63 -7.13
N VAL A 326 8.89 -28.30 -8.42
CA VAL A 326 10.01 -27.76 -9.22
C VAL A 326 10.57 -26.50 -8.58
N ARG A 327 9.67 -25.58 -8.16
CA ARG A 327 10.04 -24.35 -7.48
C ARG A 327 10.71 -24.64 -6.12
N PHE A 328 10.14 -25.53 -5.32
CA PHE A 328 10.71 -25.90 -4.01
C PHE A 328 12.12 -26.48 -4.13
N VAL A 329 12.33 -27.39 -5.08
CA VAL A 329 13.67 -27.96 -5.30
C VAL A 329 14.66 -26.88 -5.74
N TRP A 330 14.27 -26.01 -6.68
CA TRP A 330 15.14 -24.94 -7.17
C TRP A 330 15.51 -23.95 -6.07
N VAL A 331 14.51 -23.44 -5.33
CA VAL A 331 14.72 -22.48 -4.23
C VAL A 331 15.54 -23.14 -3.10
N SER A 332 15.29 -24.43 -2.79
CA SER A 332 16.08 -25.15 -1.78
C SER A 332 17.55 -25.23 -2.17
N ILE A 333 17.88 -25.48 -3.44
CA ILE A 333 19.25 -25.47 -3.92
C ILE A 333 19.89 -24.08 -3.75
N LEU A 334 19.16 -23.02 -4.08
CA LEU A 334 19.65 -21.64 -3.90
C LEU A 334 19.87 -21.29 -2.44
N GLU A 335 18.93 -21.60 -1.55
CA GLU A 335 19.05 -21.30 -0.11
C GLU A 335 20.17 -22.11 0.56
N LEU A 336 20.36 -23.37 0.18
CA LEU A 336 21.46 -24.19 0.68
C LEU A 336 22.84 -23.72 0.16
N ALA A 337 22.89 -23.18 -1.08
CA ALA A 337 24.11 -22.64 -1.67
C ALA A 337 24.45 -21.23 -1.19
N HIS A 338 23.46 -20.50 -0.71
CA HIS A 338 23.61 -19.11 -0.25
C HIS A 338 24.60 -19.02 0.92
N ARG A 339 25.40 -17.95 0.90
CA ARG A 339 26.36 -17.64 1.96
C ARG A 339 25.85 -16.42 2.73
N ASP A 340 25.60 -16.61 4.01
CA ASP A 340 25.16 -15.52 4.89
C ASP A 340 26.27 -14.44 4.95
N PRO A 341 25.96 -13.17 4.59
CA PRO A 341 26.94 -12.09 4.60
C PRO A 341 27.47 -11.76 6.00
N ASP A 342 26.69 -11.98 7.05
CA ASP A 342 27.04 -11.62 8.43
C ASP A 342 27.89 -12.69 9.12
N THR A 343 27.55 -13.98 8.93
CA THR A 343 28.26 -15.10 9.54
C THR A 343 29.31 -15.73 8.63
N GLY A 344 29.20 -15.49 7.31
CA GLY A 344 30.07 -16.13 6.30
C GLY A 344 29.81 -17.62 6.09
N GLU A 345 28.84 -18.20 6.80
CA GLU A 345 28.48 -19.62 6.71
C GLU A 345 27.57 -19.90 5.52
N ARG A 346 27.60 -21.12 4.98
CA ARG A 346 26.67 -21.54 3.93
C ARG A 346 25.38 -22.05 4.55
N GLY A 347 24.23 -21.89 3.83
CA GLY A 347 22.92 -22.37 4.25
C GLY A 347 22.87 -23.86 4.62
N VAL A 348 23.81 -24.67 4.09
CA VAL A 348 23.98 -26.08 4.47
C VAL A 348 24.30 -26.25 5.97
N ALA A 349 24.97 -25.28 6.60
CA ALA A 349 25.26 -25.34 8.05
C ALA A 349 23.96 -25.25 8.89
N HIS A 350 22.92 -24.65 8.36
CA HIS A 350 21.62 -24.50 8.99
C HIS A 350 20.48 -25.06 8.08
N ALA A 351 20.69 -26.24 7.51
CA ALA A 351 19.85 -26.84 6.48
C ALA A 351 18.35 -26.86 6.83
N ALA A 352 17.98 -27.11 8.10
CA ALA A 352 16.56 -27.12 8.51
C ALA A 352 15.90 -25.73 8.37
N ARG A 353 16.61 -24.65 8.71
CA ARG A 353 16.15 -23.26 8.54
C ARG A 353 16.07 -22.91 7.06
N SER A 354 17.12 -23.17 6.30
CA SER A 354 17.17 -22.90 4.86
C SER A 354 16.07 -23.64 4.08
N ILE A 355 15.72 -24.89 4.46
CA ILE A 355 14.60 -25.61 3.86
C ILE A 355 13.26 -25.01 4.25
N LYS A 356 13.08 -24.54 5.49
CA LYS A 356 11.87 -23.83 5.90
C LYS A 356 11.73 -22.52 5.12
N ASP A 357 12.79 -21.74 5.00
CA ASP A 357 12.81 -20.48 4.24
C ASP A 357 12.52 -20.74 2.74
N ALA A 358 13.09 -21.80 2.17
CA ALA A 358 12.79 -22.23 0.81
C ALA A 358 11.31 -22.62 0.63
N LEU A 359 10.69 -23.28 1.61
CA LEU A 359 9.28 -23.64 1.58
C LEU A 359 8.38 -22.39 1.62
N VAL A 360 8.68 -21.43 2.51
CA VAL A 360 7.99 -20.15 2.60
C VAL A 360 8.09 -19.39 1.27
N THR A 361 9.32 -19.23 0.73
CA THR A 361 9.56 -18.55 -0.56
C THR A 361 8.85 -19.26 -1.73
N THR A 362 8.74 -20.58 -1.68
CA THR A 362 8.03 -21.37 -2.69
C THR A 362 6.53 -21.08 -2.69
N ILE A 363 5.90 -21.12 -1.52
CA ILE A 363 4.46 -20.91 -1.37
C ILE A 363 4.10 -19.43 -1.56
N ALA A 364 5.02 -18.51 -1.25
CA ALA A 364 4.87 -17.08 -1.49
C ALA A 364 4.98 -16.66 -2.98
N GLY A 365 5.07 -17.59 -3.92
CA GLY A 365 5.03 -17.31 -5.37
C GLY A 365 3.84 -17.97 -6.06
N PRO A 366 2.59 -17.63 -5.72
CA PRO A 366 1.42 -18.14 -6.44
C PRO A 366 1.42 -17.67 -7.89
N LYS A 367 0.62 -18.31 -8.73
CA LYS A 367 0.37 -17.85 -10.09
C LYS A 367 -0.75 -16.82 -10.07
N GLY A 368 -0.67 -15.81 -10.95
CA GLY A 368 -1.57 -14.67 -10.87
C GLY A 368 -2.08 -14.15 -12.20
N ALA A 369 -2.33 -12.85 -12.22
CA ALA A 369 -2.97 -12.13 -13.31
C ALA A 369 -2.22 -12.25 -14.66
N VAL A 370 -0.87 -12.20 -14.64
CA VAL A 370 -0.05 -12.28 -15.86
C VAL A 370 -0.18 -13.66 -16.51
N THR A 371 -0.14 -14.74 -15.73
CA THR A 371 -0.39 -16.12 -16.23
C THR A 371 -1.71 -16.23 -16.98
N LEU A 372 -2.75 -15.63 -16.38
CA LEU A 372 -4.08 -15.63 -16.98
C LEU A 372 -4.11 -14.84 -18.29
N SER A 373 -3.52 -13.67 -18.28
CA SER A 373 -3.46 -12.80 -19.46
C SER A 373 -2.85 -13.52 -20.64
N ILE A 374 -1.73 -14.19 -20.39
CA ILE A 374 -0.98 -14.91 -21.42
C ILE A 374 -1.81 -16.07 -21.99
N ILE A 375 -2.50 -16.86 -21.15
CA ILE A 375 -3.23 -18.02 -21.62
C ILE A 375 -4.44 -17.64 -22.50
N PHE A 376 -5.06 -16.49 -22.25
CA PHE A 376 -6.15 -16.00 -23.09
C PHE A 376 -5.68 -15.53 -24.47
N THR A 377 -4.39 -15.33 -24.69
CA THR A 377 -3.85 -15.00 -26.02
C THR A 377 -3.77 -16.20 -26.97
N ILE A 378 -4.10 -17.43 -26.52
CA ILE A 378 -4.18 -18.59 -27.41
C ILE A 378 -5.26 -18.34 -28.48
N PRO A 379 -4.92 -18.36 -29.78
CA PRO A 379 -5.85 -18.08 -30.85
C PRO A 379 -6.94 -19.16 -30.94
N LEU A 380 -8.07 -18.82 -31.55
CA LEU A 380 -9.16 -19.75 -31.78
C LEU A 380 -8.82 -20.80 -32.86
N THR A 381 -7.99 -20.43 -33.84
CA THR A 381 -7.63 -21.25 -34.99
C THR A 381 -6.13 -21.31 -35.21
N LEU A 382 -5.65 -22.42 -35.74
CA LEU A 382 -4.28 -22.58 -36.21
C LEU A 382 -4.04 -21.81 -37.53
N ALA A 383 -2.79 -21.77 -38.03
CA ALA A 383 -2.44 -21.11 -39.27
C ALA A 383 -3.13 -21.73 -40.52
N ASP A 384 -3.53 -22.98 -40.45
CA ASP A 384 -4.29 -23.68 -41.48
C ASP A 384 -5.81 -23.47 -41.43
N GLY A 385 -6.33 -22.68 -40.49
CA GLY A 385 -7.75 -22.41 -40.26
C GLY A 385 -8.46 -23.44 -39.41
N SER A 386 -7.80 -24.52 -39.00
CA SER A 386 -8.40 -25.51 -38.09
C SER A 386 -8.50 -24.98 -36.64
N PRO A 387 -9.46 -25.44 -35.82
CA PRO A 387 -9.56 -25.02 -34.41
C PRO A 387 -8.29 -25.36 -33.66
N PHE A 388 -7.86 -24.47 -32.73
CA PHE A 388 -6.74 -24.76 -31.86
C PHE A 388 -7.04 -25.98 -30.96
N PRO A 389 -6.18 -27.01 -30.91
CA PRO A 389 -6.45 -28.24 -30.20
C PRO A 389 -6.58 -28.04 -28.69
N ASN A 390 -7.74 -28.48 -28.16
CA ASN A 390 -8.04 -28.46 -26.73
C ASN A 390 -7.88 -27.09 -26.03
N ARG A 391 -8.13 -25.98 -26.75
CA ARG A 391 -7.96 -24.61 -26.22
C ARG A 391 -8.67 -24.41 -24.88
N ASP A 392 -9.97 -24.73 -24.81
CA ASP A 392 -10.78 -24.52 -23.61
C ASP A 392 -10.30 -25.38 -22.43
N LEU A 393 -9.86 -26.61 -22.71
CA LEU A 393 -9.25 -27.48 -21.72
C LEU A 393 -7.96 -26.90 -21.16
N ILE A 394 -7.09 -26.37 -22.01
CA ILE A 394 -5.83 -25.70 -21.60
C ILE A 394 -6.13 -24.49 -20.71
N ILE A 395 -7.09 -23.65 -21.11
CA ILE A 395 -7.52 -22.49 -20.31
C ILE A 395 -8.08 -22.94 -18.97
N PHE A 396 -8.94 -23.95 -18.94
CA PHE A 396 -9.52 -24.49 -17.71
C PHE A 396 -8.45 -25.05 -16.74
N LEU A 397 -7.51 -25.86 -17.24
CA LEU A 397 -6.44 -26.44 -16.44
C LEU A 397 -5.51 -25.35 -15.88
N THR A 398 -5.19 -24.35 -16.68
CA THR A 398 -4.35 -23.21 -16.24
C THR A 398 -5.08 -22.38 -15.18
N ALA A 399 -6.34 -22.01 -15.42
CA ALA A 399 -7.15 -21.27 -14.46
C ALA A 399 -7.30 -22.01 -13.14
N GLY A 400 -7.56 -23.32 -13.19
CA GLY A 400 -7.62 -24.17 -12.00
C GLY A 400 -6.29 -24.23 -11.25
N THR A 401 -5.16 -24.28 -11.97
CA THR A 401 -3.81 -24.25 -11.38
C THR A 401 -3.54 -22.90 -10.70
N ILE A 402 -3.90 -21.77 -11.32
CA ILE A 402 -3.81 -20.42 -10.71
C ILE A 402 -4.59 -20.38 -9.39
N LEU A 403 -5.86 -20.77 -9.43
CA LEU A 403 -6.73 -20.77 -8.24
C LEU A 403 -6.17 -21.66 -7.13
N LEU A 404 -5.71 -22.86 -7.47
CA LEU A 404 -5.19 -23.78 -6.47
C LEU A 404 -3.88 -23.26 -5.85
N THR A 405 -3.00 -22.63 -6.64
CA THR A 405 -1.78 -21.98 -6.08
C THR A 405 -2.12 -20.81 -5.17
N LEU A 406 -3.11 -19.98 -5.50
CA LEU A 406 -3.60 -18.90 -4.65
C LEU A 406 -4.22 -19.44 -3.34
N ILE A 407 -5.03 -20.49 -3.41
CA ILE A 407 -5.60 -21.15 -2.22
C ILE A 407 -4.50 -21.72 -1.33
N VAL A 408 -3.51 -22.41 -1.93
CA VAL A 408 -2.35 -22.95 -1.20
C VAL A 408 -1.58 -21.82 -0.51
N ALA A 409 -1.30 -20.71 -1.20
CA ALA A 409 -0.65 -19.54 -0.60
C ALA A 409 -1.50 -18.97 0.55
N ASN A 410 -2.78 -18.73 0.34
CA ASN A 410 -3.68 -18.16 1.34
C ASN A 410 -3.80 -19.01 2.62
N VAL A 411 -3.77 -20.35 2.49
CA VAL A 411 -3.94 -21.26 3.63
C VAL A 411 -2.63 -21.57 4.33
N PHE A 412 -1.57 -21.87 3.57
CA PHE A 412 -0.32 -22.40 4.16
C PHE A 412 0.69 -21.31 4.51
N LEU A 413 0.69 -20.17 3.83
CA LEU A 413 1.68 -19.13 4.10
C LEU A 413 1.53 -18.55 5.53
N PRO A 414 0.32 -18.23 6.04
CA PRO A 414 0.16 -17.80 7.45
C PRO A 414 0.56 -18.86 8.50
N LEU A 415 0.53 -20.16 8.11
CA LEU A 415 0.91 -21.25 9.00
C LEU A 415 2.43 -21.49 9.05
N LEU A 416 3.13 -21.15 7.98
CA LEU A 416 4.58 -21.44 7.80
C LEU A 416 5.47 -20.25 8.07
N ALA A 417 5.02 -19.06 7.72
CA ALA A 417 5.73 -17.82 8.00
C ALA A 417 5.75 -17.55 9.51
N SER A 418 6.93 -17.26 10.03
CA SER A 418 7.09 -16.97 11.46
C SER A 418 6.50 -15.59 11.79
N GLN A 419 5.82 -15.48 12.92
CA GLN A 419 5.32 -14.19 13.44
C GLN A 419 6.44 -13.30 14.03
N GLY A 420 7.72 -13.65 13.86
CA GLY A 420 8.81 -13.12 14.68
C GLY A 420 9.71 -12.06 14.04
N ASP A 421 9.75 -11.95 12.71
CA ASP A 421 10.75 -11.07 12.07
C ASP A 421 10.24 -9.64 11.77
N GLU A 422 8.92 -9.40 11.77
CA GLU A 422 8.37 -8.03 11.67
C GLU A 422 8.73 -7.17 12.89
N VAL A 423 8.81 -7.77 14.08
CA VAL A 423 9.19 -7.07 15.31
C VAL A 423 10.61 -6.48 15.20
N HIS A 424 11.51 -7.13 14.46
CA HIS A 424 12.91 -6.64 14.32
C HIS A 424 13.03 -5.47 13.34
N ASP A 425 12.32 -5.51 12.19
CA ASP A 425 12.34 -4.43 11.20
C ASP A 425 11.57 -3.18 11.70
N GLU A 426 10.44 -3.37 12.39
CA GLU A 426 9.69 -2.30 13.06
C GLU A 426 10.50 -1.70 14.21
N ASP A 427 11.17 -2.53 15.00
CA ASP A 427 12.03 -2.10 16.10
C ASP A 427 13.21 -1.27 15.60
N GLU A 428 13.89 -1.67 14.53
CA GLU A 428 14.98 -0.91 13.91
C GLU A 428 14.49 0.42 13.30
N MET A 429 13.28 0.43 12.73
CA MET A 429 12.67 1.66 12.21
C MET A 429 12.30 2.61 13.35
N GLN A 430 11.76 2.11 14.46
CA GLN A 430 11.48 2.91 15.66
C GLN A 430 12.76 3.46 16.27
N ASP A 431 13.83 2.66 16.36
CA ASP A 431 15.14 3.14 16.83
C ASP A 431 15.70 4.24 15.91
N ALA A 432 15.54 4.13 14.60
CA ALA A 432 15.91 5.17 13.64
C ALA A 432 15.09 6.44 13.82
N LEU A 433 13.77 6.34 13.99
CA LEU A 433 12.88 7.46 14.27
C LEU A 433 13.25 8.17 15.59
N ILE A 434 13.47 7.39 16.66
CA ILE A 434 13.90 7.93 17.96
C ILE A 434 15.22 8.69 17.83
N ALA A 435 16.20 8.15 17.11
CA ALA A 435 17.48 8.81 16.90
C ALA A 435 17.36 10.15 16.14
N VAL A 436 16.49 10.20 15.12
CA VAL A 436 16.21 11.41 14.35
C VAL A 436 15.50 12.46 15.21
N LEU A 437 14.43 12.08 15.91
CA LEU A 437 13.66 13.00 16.75
C LEU A 437 14.50 13.55 17.92
N ASP A 438 15.33 12.72 18.55
CA ASP A 438 16.23 13.16 19.62
C ASP A 438 17.32 14.12 19.11
N GLY A 439 17.87 13.86 17.93
CA GLY A 439 18.80 14.75 17.25
C GLY A 439 18.17 16.08 16.91
N THR A 440 16.98 16.08 16.34
CA THR A 440 16.19 17.27 16.00
C THR A 440 15.87 18.10 17.23
N LEU A 441 15.41 17.47 18.32
CA LEU A 441 15.09 18.14 19.57
C LEU A 441 16.34 18.78 20.24
N ARG A 442 17.49 18.11 20.16
CA ARG A 442 18.77 18.69 20.66
C ARG A 442 19.14 19.95 19.88
N ARG A 443 19.00 19.97 18.57
CA ARG A 443 19.29 21.13 17.72
C ARG A 443 18.32 22.28 17.99
N LEU A 444 17.00 21.99 18.10
CA LEU A 444 15.99 22.99 18.47
C LEU A 444 16.28 23.62 19.83
N ARG A 445 16.68 22.82 20.83
CA ARG A 445 17.10 23.33 22.15
C ARG A 445 18.39 24.21 22.06
N GLY A 446 19.27 23.89 21.13
CA GLY A 446 20.46 24.72 20.85
C GLY A 446 20.07 26.09 20.33
N ILE A 447 19.14 26.18 19.39
CA ILE A 447 18.61 27.43 18.82
C ILE A 447 17.88 28.26 19.90
N LEU A 448 17.08 27.61 20.75
CA LEU A 448 16.38 28.27 21.86
C LEU A 448 17.32 28.89 22.91
N LYS A 449 18.56 28.43 22.99
CA LYS A 449 19.59 28.99 23.91
C LYS A 449 20.39 30.14 23.30
N SER A 450 20.37 30.31 21.98
CA SER A 450 21.02 31.43 21.31
C SER A 450 20.05 32.61 21.29
N ASP A 451 20.44 33.73 21.93
CA ASP A 451 19.62 34.96 22.12
C ASP A 451 19.26 35.71 20.81
N GLU A 452 19.67 35.21 19.65
CA GLU A 452 19.56 35.92 18.36
C GLU A 452 18.12 36.04 17.81
N ASN A 453 17.10 35.37 18.37
CA ASN A 453 15.75 35.32 17.81
C ASN A 453 14.62 35.42 18.86
N ALA A 454 14.65 36.46 19.71
CA ALA A 454 13.67 36.65 20.79
C ALA A 454 12.20 36.63 20.32
N GLU A 455 11.90 37.10 19.11
CA GLU A 455 10.56 37.17 18.53
C GLU A 455 10.02 35.74 18.15
N TYR A 456 10.93 34.81 17.82
CA TYR A 456 10.58 33.42 17.43
C TYR A 456 10.57 32.44 18.61
N VAL A 457 11.10 32.83 19.77
CA VAL A 457 11.24 31.93 20.93
C VAL A 457 9.91 31.25 21.35
N PRO A 458 8.76 31.94 21.42
CA PRO A 458 7.50 31.28 21.79
C PRO A 458 7.07 30.22 20.78
N ALA A 459 7.15 30.49 19.46
CA ALA A 459 6.81 29.56 18.41
C ALA A 459 7.76 28.34 18.38
N LEU A 460 9.06 28.57 18.56
CA LEU A 460 10.06 27.50 18.65
C LEU A 460 9.87 26.61 19.89
N ARG A 461 9.41 27.17 21.01
CA ARG A 461 9.07 26.39 22.21
C ARG A 461 7.90 25.45 21.95
N LEU A 462 6.87 25.91 21.22
CA LEU A 462 5.74 25.06 20.82
C LEU A 462 6.17 23.96 19.86
N ALA A 463 7.00 24.27 18.85
CA ALA A 463 7.57 23.27 17.96
C ALA A 463 8.40 22.24 18.75
N ALA A 464 9.27 22.67 19.66
CA ALA A 464 10.06 21.78 20.50
C ALA A 464 9.20 20.91 21.45
N ALA A 465 8.06 21.42 21.92
CA ALA A 465 7.11 20.65 22.71
C ALA A 465 6.46 19.53 21.88
N ARG A 466 6.04 19.84 20.64
CA ARG A 466 5.52 18.84 19.69
C ARG A 466 6.54 17.74 19.39
N TYR A 467 7.79 18.09 19.14
CA TYR A 467 8.87 17.12 18.92
C TYR A 467 9.17 16.27 20.17
N ARG A 468 9.03 16.82 21.37
CA ARG A 468 9.16 16.07 22.61
C ARG A 468 8.06 15.02 22.73
N SER A 469 6.82 15.38 22.42
CA SER A 469 5.69 14.45 22.41
C SER A 469 5.86 13.35 21.36
N ARG A 470 6.29 13.67 20.14
CA ARG A 470 6.60 12.69 19.09
C ARG A 470 7.69 11.71 19.53
N LEU A 471 8.79 12.22 20.09
CA LEU A 471 9.89 11.40 20.60
C LEU A 471 9.43 10.47 21.72
N PHE A 472 8.60 10.98 22.60
CA PHE A 472 8.06 10.18 23.71
C PHE A 472 7.15 9.05 23.20
N ARG A 473 6.22 9.32 22.28
CA ARG A 473 5.38 8.30 21.65
C ARG A 473 6.22 7.21 20.98
N ALA A 474 7.21 7.60 20.20
CA ALA A 474 8.11 6.66 19.55
C ALA A 474 8.84 5.75 20.56
N ARG A 475 9.28 6.28 21.71
CA ARG A 475 9.89 5.48 22.79
C ARG A 475 8.91 4.51 23.44
N LEU A 476 7.67 4.96 23.72
CA LEU A 476 6.64 4.08 24.28
C LEU A 476 6.27 2.94 23.34
N GLU A 477 6.17 3.20 22.05
CA GLU A 477 5.94 2.16 21.06
C GLU A 477 7.09 1.16 21.04
N ARG A 478 8.34 1.63 21.11
CA ARG A 478 9.54 0.79 21.16
C ARG A 478 9.62 -0.10 22.42
N GLU A 479 9.21 0.43 23.57
CA GLU A 479 9.22 -0.26 24.86
C GLU A 479 8.03 -1.23 25.03
N GLY A 480 7.16 -1.39 24.04
CA GLY A 480 5.97 -2.24 24.09
C GLY A 480 4.86 -1.68 24.99
N CYS A 481 4.97 -0.43 25.44
CA CYS A 481 3.97 0.27 26.26
C CYS A 481 2.80 0.85 25.45
N GLY A 482 2.79 0.65 24.14
CA GLY A 482 1.73 1.12 23.24
C GLY A 482 0.33 0.59 23.62
N ASP A 483 0.23 -0.60 24.21
CA ASP A 483 -1.04 -1.15 24.68
C ASP A 483 -1.60 -0.38 25.87
N ILE A 484 -0.76 0.01 26.82
CA ILE A 484 -1.16 0.81 27.99
C ILE A 484 -1.64 2.19 27.53
N MET A 485 -0.90 2.82 26.61
CA MET A 485 -1.28 4.10 26.04
C MET A 485 -2.62 4.01 25.29
N ARG A 486 -2.82 2.98 24.44
CA ARG A 486 -4.09 2.74 23.74
C ARG A 486 -5.25 2.52 24.69
N GLN A 487 -5.02 1.77 25.74
CA GLN A 487 -6.04 1.53 26.77
C GLN A 487 -6.43 2.84 27.46
N LEU A 488 -5.47 3.64 27.93
CA LEU A 488 -5.74 4.94 28.56
C LEU A 488 -6.46 5.90 27.62
N MET A 489 -6.06 5.97 26.36
CA MET A 489 -6.75 6.80 25.36
C MET A 489 -8.18 6.31 25.09
N SER A 490 -8.44 4.99 25.11
CA SER A 490 -9.79 4.44 25.00
C SER A 490 -10.66 4.80 26.22
N GLU A 491 -10.10 4.70 27.41
CA GLU A 491 -10.78 5.06 28.67
C GLU A 491 -11.13 6.56 28.70
N VAL A 492 -10.19 7.43 28.31
CA VAL A 492 -10.42 8.88 28.16
C VAL A 492 -11.52 9.16 27.16
N PHE A 493 -11.47 8.48 26.00
CA PHE A 493 -12.51 8.65 24.96
C PHE A 493 -13.91 8.27 25.46
N GLU A 494 -14.05 7.15 26.18
CA GLU A 494 -15.34 6.72 26.75
C GLU A 494 -15.90 7.76 27.74
N LEU A 495 -15.04 8.36 28.57
CA LEU A 495 -15.42 9.42 29.50
C LEU A 495 -15.82 10.71 28.76
N GLN A 496 -15.08 11.12 27.76
CA GLN A 496 -15.42 12.28 26.94
C GLN A 496 -16.75 12.05 26.20
N GLN A 497 -17.00 10.85 25.67
CA GLN A 497 -18.25 10.50 25.02
C GLN A 497 -19.43 10.54 26.02
N ALA A 498 -19.29 9.96 27.21
CA ALA A 498 -20.31 9.99 28.25
C ALA A 498 -20.65 11.44 28.65
N ARG A 499 -19.63 12.29 28.81
CA ARG A 499 -19.82 13.70 29.14
C ARG A 499 -20.53 14.46 28.01
N ALA A 500 -20.18 14.19 26.76
CA ALA A 500 -20.85 14.77 25.59
C ALA A 500 -22.34 14.39 25.57
N ASP A 501 -22.67 13.13 25.85
CA ASP A 501 -24.05 12.64 25.91
C ASP A 501 -24.84 13.31 27.06
N GLU A 502 -24.21 13.56 28.22
CA GLU A 502 -24.81 14.29 29.35
C GLU A 502 -25.15 15.74 28.96
N ILE A 503 -24.21 16.46 28.35
CA ILE A 503 -24.42 17.85 27.94
C ILE A 503 -25.53 17.94 26.89
N GLN A 504 -25.58 16.98 25.97
CA GLN A 504 -26.64 16.90 24.97
C GLN A 504 -28.01 16.64 25.60
N ALA A 505 -28.10 15.75 26.58
CA ALA A 505 -29.34 15.42 27.29
C ALA A 505 -29.84 16.60 28.13
N ALA A 506 -28.91 17.39 28.70
CA ALA A 506 -29.26 18.59 29.50
C ALA A 506 -29.68 19.79 28.66
N GLY A 507 -29.65 19.71 27.31
CA GLY A 507 -30.01 20.83 26.41
C GLY A 507 -29.03 22.00 26.48
N GLY A 508 -27.81 21.77 26.97
CA GLY A 508 -26.78 22.80 27.19
C GLY A 508 -26.10 23.33 25.92
N VAL A 509 -26.50 22.84 24.74
CA VAL A 509 -26.01 23.34 23.44
C VAL A 509 -27.19 23.71 22.58
N SER A 510 -27.28 24.96 22.19
CA SER A 510 -28.44 25.56 21.50
C SER A 510 -28.70 25.05 20.08
N SER A 511 -27.80 24.26 19.49
CA SER A 511 -28.05 23.60 18.20
C SER A 511 -27.20 22.34 18.00
N VAL A 512 -27.80 21.31 17.38
CA VAL A 512 -27.12 20.09 16.91
C VAL A 512 -25.92 20.42 15.98
N HIS A 513 -25.89 21.59 15.37
CA HIS A 513 -24.88 22.06 14.44
C HIS A 513 -23.55 22.43 15.12
N SER A 514 -23.56 22.89 16.37
CA SER A 514 -22.33 23.23 17.12
C SER A 514 -21.52 22.00 17.57
N MET A 515 -22.18 20.83 17.65
CA MET A 515 -21.53 19.57 18.08
C MET A 515 -20.92 18.76 16.91
N THR A 516 -21.40 18.98 15.69
CA THR A 516 -21.01 18.17 14.51
C THR A 516 -19.50 18.18 14.22
N PRO A 517 -18.79 19.34 14.17
CA PRO A 517 -17.34 19.36 13.92
C PRO A 517 -16.53 18.65 15.02
N TYR A 518 -16.99 18.72 16.27
CA TYR A 518 -16.32 18.10 17.38
C TYR A 518 -16.52 16.57 17.38
N PHE A 519 -17.72 16.09 17.10
CA PHE A 519 -17.98 14.66 16.94
C PHE A 519 -17.24 14.10 15.71
N GLU A 520 -17.02 14.86 14.64
CA GLU A 520 -16.16 14.47 13.54
C GLU A 520 -14.68 14.35 13.98
N ALA A 521 -14.20 15.28 14.79
CA ALA A 521 -12.84 15.23 15.34
C ALA A 521 -12.68 14.04 16.30
N LEU A 522 -13.60 13.83 17.23
CA LEU A 522 -13.61 12.65 18.13
C LEU A 522 -13.72 11.34 17.35
N ARG A 523 -14.48 11.31 16.27
CA ARG A 523 -14.64 10.14 15.41
C ARG A 523 -13.36 9.86 14.61
N SER A 524 -12.67 10.89 14.14
CA SER A 524 -11.37 10.79 13.50
C SER A 524 -10.31 10.22 14.48
N ILE A 525 -10.31 10.70 15.72
CA ILE A 525 -9.44 10.17 16.79
C ILE A 525 -9.80 8.72 17.09
N ARG A 526 -11.10 8.38 17.20
CA ARG A 526 -11.56 6.99 17.40
C ARG A 526 -11.18 6.08 16.24
N GLN A 527 -11.24 6.55 14.99
CA GLN A 527 -10.80 5.76 13.84
C GLN A 527 -9.30 5.51 13.89
N SER A 528 -8.48 6.47 14.28
CA SER A 528 -7.04 6.30 14.44
C SER A 528 -6.67 5.37 15.60
N VAL A 529 -7.47 5.37 16.70
CA VAL A 529 -7.30 4.45 17.85
C VAL A 529 -7.96 3.09 17.60
N GLY A 530 -9.12 3.05 16.94
CA GLY A 530 -9.89 1.83 16.66
C GLY A 530 -9.37 0.97 15.50
N TYR A 531 -8.53 1.51 14.63
CA TYR A 531 -7.83 0.73 13.62
C TYR A 531 -6.83 -0.26 14.22
N MET A 532 -6.54 -0.13 15.52
CA MET A 532 -5.58 -0.99 16.22
C MET A 532 -6.18 -2.05 17.16
N GLY A 533 -7.47 -2.28 17.18
CA GLY A 533 -7.98 -3.45 17.93
C GLY A 533 -9.44 -3.44 18.35
N GLY A 534 -10.15 -4.51 18.00
CA GLY A 534 -11.31 -5.02 18.73
C GLY A 534 -12.67 -4.92 18.06
N SER A 535 -13.28 -6.08 17.88
CA SER A 535 -14.61 -6.36 17.33
C SER A 535 -15.74 -5.54 17.96
N ALA A 536 -16.28 -4.57 17.25
CA ALA A 536 -17.53 -3.90 17.59
C ALA A 536 -18.74 -4.74 17.14
N LYS A 537 -19.70 -4.97 18.04
CA LYS A 537 -20.93 -5.74 17.80
C LYS A 537 -21.80 -5.12 16.68
N VAL A 538 -22.32 -5.97 15.80
CA VAL A 538 -23.08 -5.63 14.58
C VAL A 538 -24.27 -4.67 14.81
N GLY A 539 -24.87 -4.65 16.00
CA GLY A 539 -26.01 -3.79 16.33
C GLY A 539 -25.70 -2.29 16.46
N SER A 540 -24.45 -1.91 16.74
CA SER A 540 -24.04 -0.49 16.81
C SER A 540 -23.71 0.09 15.43
N ARG A 541 -23.43 -0.74 14.42
CA ARG A 541 -23.10 -0.32 13.05
C ARG A 541 -24.29 0.26 12.29
N LEU A 542 -25.51 -0.27 12.51
CA LEU A 542 -26.73 0.25 11.86
C LEU A 542 -27.15 1.64 12.35
N LYS A 543 -26.97 1.94 13.66
CA LYS A 543 -27.18 3.29 14.19
C LYS A 543 -26.11 4.29 13.70
N GLY A 544 -24.87 3.81 13.50
CA GLY A 544 -23.78 4.61 12.92
C GLY A 544 -24.05 5.02 11.47
N LEU A 545 -24.57 4.09 10.66
CA LEU A 545 -24.88 4.34 9.23
C LEU A 545 -25.94 5.45 9.03
N TRP A 546 -26.98 5.52 9.88
CA TRP A 546 -27.96 6.60 9.85
C TRP A 546 -27.33 7.95 10.23
N GLY A 547 -26.46 7.98 11.21
CA GLY A 547 -25.69 9.18 11.56
C GLY A 547 -24.80 9.65 10.41
N GLU A 548 -24.17 8.72 9.67
CA GLU A 548 -23.34 9.04 8.50
C GLU A 548 -24.14 9.59 7.33
N ILE A 549 -25.33 9.04 7.06
CA ILE A 549 -26.23 9.55 6.04
C ILE A 549 -26.70 10.97 6.38
N VAL A 550 -27.03 11.24 7.64
CA VAL A 550 -27.44 12.57 8.09
C VAL A 550 -26.28 13.57 8.03
N LEU A 551 -25.06 13.17 8.37
CA LEU A 551 -23.84 13.98 8.25
C LEU A 551 -23.49 14.27 6.79
N LEU A 552 -23.59 13.27 5.90
CA LEU A 552 -23.40 13.45 4.45
C LEU A 552 -24.47 14.40 3.87
N TRP A 553 -25.72 14.31 4.33
CA TRP A 553 -26.79 15.22 3.92
C TRP A 553 -26.49 16.66 4.33
N HIS A 554 -26.05 16.91 5.56
CA HIS A 554 -25.67 18.25 6.04
C HIS A 554 -24.41 18.80 5.37
N ARG A 555 -23.47 17.92 4.96
CA ARG A 555 -22.28 18.31 4.19
C ARG A 555 -22.61 18.67 2.73
N MET A 556 -23.60 17.99 2.11
CA MET A 556 -24.08 18.29 0.76
C MET A 556 -25.01 19.53 0.72
N PHE A 557 -25.74 19.79 1.79
CA PHE A 557 -26.69 20.92 1.91
C PHE A 557 -26.42 21.66 3.23
N PRO A 558 -25.28 22.40 3.33
CA PRO A 558 -25.02 23.17 4.54
C PRO A 558 -26.12 24.22 4.72
N PRO A 559 -26.68 24.34 5.95
CA PRO A 559 -27.62 25.41 6.23
C PRO A 559 -26.92 26.75 6.02
N LYS A 560 -27.59 27.69 5.36
CA LYS A 560 -27.12 29.07 5.25
C LYS A 560 -27.24 29.71 6.63
N LEU A 561 -26.15 29.71 7.39
CA LEU A 561 -26.00 30.47 8.63
C LEU A 561 -25.55 31.88 8.22
N ASP A 562 -26.13 32.91 8.84
CA ASP A 562 -25.56 34.25 8.78
C ASP A 562 -24.28 34.31 9.65
N ASP A 563 -23.44 35.30 9.40
CA ASP A 563 -22.11 35.39 10.02
C ASP A 563 -22.16 35.39 11.56
N GLU A 564 -23.20 35.98 12.15
CA GLU A 564 -23.36 36.06 13.61
C GLU A 564 -23.72 34.70 14.24
N HIS A 565 -24.54 33.89 13.58
CA HIS A 565 -24.86 32.53 14.02
C HIS A 565 -23.66 31.56 13.84
N ALA A 566 -22.89 31.72 12.78
CA ALA A 566 -21.70 30.93 12.54
C ALA A 566 -20.63 31.15 13.63
N GLU A 567 -20.49 32.41 14.08
CA GLU A 567 -19.55 32.79 15.11
C GLU A 567 -19.95 32.23 16.49
N ARG A 568 -21.24 32.31 16.87
CA ARG A 568 -21.78 31.68 18.10
C ARG A 568 -21.56 30.17 18.11
N VAL A 569 -21.87 29.49 17.01
CA VAL A 569 -21.66 28.05 16.86
C VAL A 569 -20.17 27.68 17.05
N TYR A 570 -19.25 28.49 16.56
CA TYR A 570 -17.81 28.28 16.73
C TYR A 570 -17.40 28.39 18.20
N TYR A 571 -17.88 29.40 18.92
CA TYR A 571 -17.55 29.59 20.36
C TYR A 571 -18.14 28.48 21.23
N ASP A 572 -19.40 28.12 21.02
CA ASP A 572 -20.04 27.00 21.72
C ASP A 572 -19.27 25.70 21.48
N THR A 573 -18.78 25.47 20.26
CA THR A 573 -17.95 24.31 19.94
C THR A 573 -16.61 24.32 20.70
N CYS A 574 -15.96 25.47 20.79
CA CYS A 574 -14.70 25.61 21.52
C CYS A 574 -14.90 25.40 23.05
N LEU A 575 -15.95 25.97 23.63
CA LEU A 575 -16.29 25.80 25.05
C LEU A 575 -16.60 24.34 25.40
N PHE A 576 -17.38 23.68 24.54
CA PHE A 576 -17.67 22.29 24.65
C PHE A 576 -16.41 21.42 24.58
N ALA A 577 -15.51 21.71 23.66
CA ALA A 577 -14.21 21.03 23.55
C ALA A 577 -13.36 21.21 24.82
N VAL A 578 -13.34 22.40 25.40
CA VAL A 578 -12.63 22.68 26.68
C VAL A 578 -13.18 21.83 27.82
N ASP A 579 -14.51 21.69 27.95
CA ASP A 579 -15.10 20.86 29.02
C ASP A 579 -14.69 19.38 28.88
N LEU A 580 -14.66 18.88 27.66
CA LEU A 580 -14.24 17.50 27.40
C LEU A 580 -12.72 17.27 27.62
N GLU A 581 -11.88 18.25 27.30
CA GLU A 581 -10.45 18.20 27.63
C GLU A 581 -10.21 18.21 29.15
N ARG A 582 -11.01 18.98 29.90
CA ARG A 582 -10.94 18.99 31.37
C ARG A 582 -11.30 17.64 32.00
N VAL A 583 -12.31 16.96 31.48
CA VAL A 583 -12.66 15.60 31.95
C VAL A 583 -11.49 14.64 31.73
N ALA A 584 -10.86 14.70 30.57
CA ALA A 584 -9.67 13.90 30.25
C ALA A 584 -8.50 14.21 31.21
N ILE A 585 -8.21 15.48 31.45
CA ILE A 585 -7.13 15.93 32.35
C ILE A 585 -7.38 15.41 33.76
N THR A 586 -8.60 15.61 34.31
CA THR A 586 -8.95 15.21 35.67
C THR A 586 -8.80 13.69 35.86
N TYR A 587 -9.21 12.90 34.86
CA TYR A 587 -9.10 11.44 34.91
C TYR A 587 -7.62 11.00 34.85
N LEU A 588 -6.85 11.54 33.94
CA LEU A 588 -5.44 11.18 33.75
C LEU A 588 -4.57 11.63 34.93
N GLU A 589 -4.82 12.79 35.56
CA GLU A 589 -4.16 13.24 36.77
C GLU A 589 -4.50 12.35 37.98
N GLY A 590 -5.72 11.83 38.02
CA GLY A 590 -6.13 10.82 39.01
C GLY A 590 -5.25 9.57 38.90
N ILE A 591 -5.10 8.99 37.72
CA ILE A 591 -4.24 7.81 37.49
C ILE A 591 -2.75 8.15 37.72
N ALA A 592 -2.30 9.32 37.30
CA ALA A 592 -0.92 9.75 37.53
C ALA A 592 -0.56 9.82 39.00
N SER A 593 -1.54 10.12 39.89
CA SER A 593 -1.36 10.17 41.35
C SER A 593 -1.33 8.80 42.03
N GLU A 594 -1.78 7.72 41.37
CA GLU A 594 -1.86 6.37 41.94
C GLU A 594 -0.49 5.66 42.07
N ASN A 595 0.58 6.23 41.52
CA ASN A 595 1.96 5.71 41.62
C ASN A 595 2.15 4.28 41.05
N ASP A 596 1.36 3.91 40.04
CA ASP A 596 1.33 2.59 39.41
C ASP A 596 2.31 2.51 38.22
N GLY A 597 3.60 2.70 38.48
CA GLY A 597 4.70 2.49 37.53
C GLY A 597 4.51 3.17 36.17
N GLN A 598 4.62 2.40 35.07
CA GLN A 598 4.54 2.90 33.69
C GLN A 598 3.18 3.54 33.35
N ARG A 599 2.07 3.02 33.89
CA ARG A 599 0.72 3.56 33.64
C ARG A 599 0.57 4.98 34.18
N SER A 600 1.11 5.25 35.36
CA SER A 600 1.13 6.60 35.98
C SER A 600 1.97 7.60 35.15
N GLU A 601 3.13 7.17 34.66
CA GLU A 601 4.01 8.03 33.85
C GLU A 601 3.37 8.38 32.51
N ILE A 602 2.74 7.40 31.84
CA ILE A 602 2.02 7.61 30.57
C ILE A 602 0.80 8.51 30.80
N ALA A 603 0.04 8.30 31.88
CA ALA A 603 -1.11 9.12 32.23
C ALA A 603 -0.70 10.59 32.46
N GLN A 604 0.41 10.86 33.16
CA GLN A 604 0.91 12.21 33.38
C GLN A 604 1.23 12.93 32.07
N ILE A 605 1.78 12.22 31.10
CA ILE A 605 2.16 12.81 29.81
C ILE A 605 0.95 13.06 28.94
N LEU A 606 -0.01 12.13 28.90
CA LEU A 606 -1.28 12.35 28.24
C LEU A 606 -2.05 13.50 28.87
N ALA A 607 -2.05 13.65 30.21
CA ALA A 607 -2.63 14.79 30.92
C ALA A 607 -2.02 16.11 30.44
N ASN A 608 -0.68 16.20 30.31
CA ASN A 608 0.01 17.38 29.80
C ASN A 608 -0.33 17.68 28.32
N GLU A 609 -0.58 16.66 27.48
CA GLU A 609 -1.03 16.85 26.09
C GLU A 609 -2.45 17.45 26.05
N HIS A 610 -3.38 16.87 26.81
CA HIS A 610 -4.73 17.39 26.94
C HIS A 610 -4.77 18.79 27.54
N GLN A 611 -3.89 19.08 28.50
CA GLN A 611 -3.73 20.43 29.06
C GLN A 611 -3.27 21.44 27.98
N SER A 612 -2.31 21.06 27.15
CA SER A 612 -1.84 21.92 26.04
C SER A 612 -2.95 22.15 25.00
N ALA A 613 -3.78 21.13 24.73
CA ALA A 613 -4.96 21.25 23.86
C ALA A 613 -6.01 22.20 24.48
N CYS A 614 -6.29 22.07 25.75
CA CYS A 614 -7.21 22.94 26.50
C CYS A 614 -6.74 24.40 26.47
N GLU A 615 -5.47 24.66 26.72
CA GLU A 615 -4.85 26.00 26.62
C GLU A 615 -4.95 26.60 25.22
N SER A 616 -4.75 25.77 24.17
CA SER A 616 -4.92 26.20 22.78
C SER A 616 -6.35 26.59 22.45
N LEU A 617 -7.35 25.85 22.95
CA LEU A 617 -8.77 26.14 22.79
C LEU A 617 -9.16 27.45 23.51
N TRP A 618 -8.69 27.64 24.75
CA TRP A 618 -8.88 28.90 25.48
C TRP A 618 -8.28 30.10 24.73
N GLY A 619 -7.10 29.95 24.14
CA GLY A 619 -6.52 31.00 23.31
C GLY A 619 -7.39 31.40 22.11
N ARG A 620 -8.16 30.45 21.53
CA ARG A 620 -9.13 30.73 20.44
C ARG A 620 -10.37 31.47 20.92
N ILE A 621 -10.88 31.10 22.08
CA ILE A 621 -12.06 31.74 22.71
C ILE A 621 -11.73 33.19 23.05
N ASN A 622 -10.58 33.48 23.66
CA ASN A 622 -10.19 34.82 24.08
C ASN A 622 -9.88 35.78 22.93
N TYR A 623 -9.43 35.27 21.77
CA TYR A 623 -9.15 36.09 20.58
C TYR A 623 -10.42 36.69 19.97
N GLY A 624 -11.55 35.97 20.03
CA GLY A 624 -12.81 36.45 19.48
C GLY A 624 -13.58 37.41 20.39
N GLN A 625 -13.37 37.36 21.71
CA GLN A 625 -14.09 38.21 22.67
C GLN A 625 -13.75 39.71 22.60
N ASP A 626 -12.62 40.11 22.01
CA ASP A 626 -12.30 41.55 21.78
C ASP A 626 -13.26 42.18 20.73
N ASN A 627 -14.05 41.37 20.01
CA ASN A 627 -14.95 41.81 18.96
C ASN A 627 -16.45 41.60 19.27
N LEU A 628 -16.83 40.92 20.36
CA LEU A 628 -18.23 40.60 20.71
C LEU A 628 -18.63 41.22 22.05
N HIS A 629 -19.55 42.19 21.94
CA HIS A 629 -20.25 42.78 23.10
C HIS A 629 -21.59 42.05 23.27
N ASP A 630 -21.61 40.93 24.00
CA ASP A 630 -22.86 40.27 24.45
C ASP A 630 -22.80 39.98 25.95
N PRO A 631 -23.71 40.55 26.78
CA PRO A 631 -23.69 40.47 28.24
C PRO A 631 -24.19 39.14 28.82
N ASP A 632 -24.80 38.25 28.03
CA ASP A 632 -25.53 37.07 28.55
C ASP A 632 -24.76 35.75 28.63
N MET A 633 -23.43 35.76 28.56
CA MET A 633 -22.62 34.54 28.67
C MET A 633 -22.18 34.24 30.12
N ASP A 634 -23.07 33.76 30.94
CA ASP A 634 -22.79 33.39 32.35
C ASP A 634 -21.70 32.29 32.49
N ILE A 635 -21.59 31.35 31.57
CA ILE A 635 -20.61 30.25 31.57
C ILE A 635 -19.19 30.76 31.38
N VAL A 636 -19.00 31.78 30.55
CA VAL A 636 -17.68 32.41 30.30
C VAL A 636 -17.23 33.21 31.52
N HIS A 637 -18.15 33.81 32.25
CA HIS A 637 -17.84 34.55 33.48
C HIS A 637 -17.45 33.63 34.64
N GLU A 638 -18.01 32.43 34.74
CA GLU A 638 -17.65 31.46 35.77
C GLU A 638 -16.26 30.87 35.51
N ALA A 639 -15.92 30.51 34.28
CA ALA A 639 -14.61 30.04 33.88
C ALA A 639 -13.49 31.10 34.01
N LYS A 640 -13.79 32.39 33.79
CA LYS A 640 -12.84 33.50 34.03
C LYS A 640 -12.51 33.73 35.50
N ARG A 641 -13.41 33.38 36.43
CA ARG A 641 -13.17 33.54 37.87
C ARG A 641 -12.15 32.59 38.46
N GLU A 642 -11.88 31.47 37.81
CA GLU A 642 -10.96 30.46 38.28
C GLU A 642 -9.50 30.63 37.90
N MET A 643 -9.17 31.59 36.97
CA MET A 643 -7.78 31.86 36.56
C MET A 643 -7.24 33.20 37.14
N PRO A 644 -5.97 33.28 37.60
CA PRO A 644 -5.33 34.53 38.06
C PRO A 644 -5.20 35.50 36.89
N GLU A 645 -5.73 36.71 37.02
CA GLU A 645 -5.77 37.78 35.99
C GLU A 645 -4.41 38.14 35.35
N GLY A 646 -3.31 38.05 36.11
CA GLY A 646 -1.98 38.33 35.61
C GLY A 646 -1.35 37.26 34.70
N MET A 647 -1.82 36.03 34.82
CA MET A 647 -1.32 34.89 34.03
C MET A 647 -1.94 34.83 32.62
N LEU A 648 -3.18 35.26 32.49
CA LEU A 648 -3.93 35.32 31.25
C LEU A 648 -3.34 36.32 30.24
N HIS A 649 -2.96 37.51 30.67
CA HIS A 649 -2.38 38.54 29.78
C HIS A 649 -1.01 38.13 29.23
N THR A 650 -0.13 37.62 30.06
CA THR A 650 1.23 37.20 29.65
C THR A 650 1.15 35.98 28.72
N PHE A 651 0.22 35.08 28.97
CA PHE A 651 -0.01 33.88 28.15
C PHE A 651 -0.63 34.23 26.78
N ASN A 652 -1.63 35.11 26.74
CA ASN A 652 -2.25 35.57 25.49
C ASN A 652 -1.26 36.30 24.58
N ASP A 653 -0.38 37.16 25.13
CA ASP A 653 0.65 37.84 24.35
C ASP A 653 1.69 36.88 23.80
N GLN A 654 2.11 35.88 24.59
CA GLN A 654 3.03 34.84 24.14
C GLN A 654 2.40 33.93 23.07
N MET A 655 1.12 33.59 23.23
CA MET A 655 0.39 32.76 22.23
C MET A 655 0.11 33.53 20.95
N LYS A 656 -0.16 34.84 21.02
CA LYS A 656 -0.33 35.70 19.86
C LYS A 656 0.97 35.82 19.03
N GLN A 657 2.10 35.96 19.70
CA GLN A 657 3.43 35.93 19.08
C GLN A 657 3.78 34.54 18.55
N ALA A 658 3.46 33.48 19.31
CA ALA A 658 3.70 32.11 18.88
C ALA A 658 2.93 31.74 17.61
N ARG A 659 1.66 32.19 17.49
CA ARG A 659 0.84 31.96 16.30
C ARG A 659 1.34 32.73 15.08
N LYS A 660 1.82 33.98 15.25
CA LYS A 660 2.35 34.78 14.14
C LYS A 660 3.51 34.10 13.42
N HIS A 661 4.29 33.30 14.14
CA HIS A 661 5.47 32.60 13.62
C HIS A 661 5.40 31.07 13.73
N ALA A 662 4.19 30.50 13.96
CA ALA A 662 4.03 29.06 14.16
C ALA A 662 4.44 28.27 12.91
N ASP A 663 3.97 28.70 11.75
CA ASP A 663 4.24 28.02 10.47
C ASP A 663 5.73 28.10 10.11
N GLU A 664 6.39 29.24 10.39
CA GLU A 664 7.81 29.43 10.16
C GLU A 664 8.65 28.57 11.13
N ALA A 665 8.24 28.48 12.40
CA ALA A 665 8.91 27.65 13.39
C ALA A 665 8.74 26.15 13.09
N ASP A 666 7.58 25.73 12.61
CA ASP A 666 7.33 24.37 12.18
C ASP A 666 8.09 24.01 10.92
N ALA A 667 8.11 24.89 9.93
CA ALA A 667 8.90 24.71 8.72
C ALA A 667 10.41 24.59 9.04
N LEU A 668 10.89 25.39 9.98
CA LEU A 668 12.27 25.31 10.46
C LEU A 668 12.53 23.96 11.18
N ALA A 669 11.63 23.53 12.07
CA ALA A 669 11.78 22.28 12.80
C ALA A 669 11.79 21.06 11.86
N LEU A 670 10.90 21.02 10.87
CA LEU A 670 10.86 19.97 9.83
C LEU A 670 12.12 20.04 8.93
N GLY A 671 12.64 21.23 8.64
CA GLY A 671 13.91 21.39 7.94
C GLY A 671 15.08 20.78 8.71
N ILE A 672 15.14 21.01 10.03
CA ILE A 672 16.15 20.43 10.94
C ILE A 672 16.01 18.90 10.98
N GLU A 673 14.78 18.36 10.98
CA GLU A 673 14.53 16.91 10.95
C GLU A 673 15.06 16.29 9.66
N LEU A 674 14.84 16.92 8.51
CA LEU A 674 15.38 16.46 7.22
C LEU A 674 16.91 16.45 7.20
N GLU A 675 17.54 17.50 7.74
CA GLU A 675 19.00 17.57 7.86
C GLU A 675 19.54 16.48 8.80
N GLU A 676 18.83 16.19 9.89
CA GLU A 676 19.23 15.16 10.85
C GLU A 676 19.13 13.76 10.24
N ILE A 677 18.06 13.47 9.48
CA ILE A 677 17.93 12.23 8.70
C ILE A 677 19.13 12.08 7.75
N GLN A 678 19.49 13.14 7.04
CA GLN A 678 20.63 13.10 6.12
C GLN A 678 21.97 12.90 6.85
N ARG A 679 22.15 13.54 8.01
CA ARG A 679 23.34 13.40 8.85
C ARG A 679 23.51 11.98 9.37
N LEU A 680 22.44 11.39 9.94
CA LEU A 680 22.48 10.02 10.46
C LEU A 680 22.71 9.00 9.35
N ARG A 681 22.14 9.22 8.17
CA ARG A 681 22.42 8.41 6.99
C ARG A 681 23.88 8.50 6.54
N SER A 682 24.46 9.70 6.48
CA SER A 682 25.88 9.88 6.10
C SER A 682 26.85 9.25 7.10
N GLN A 683 26.43 9.12 8.37
CA GLN A 683 27.17 8.44 9.44
C GLN A 683 26.96 6.91 9.45
N GLY A 684 26.12 6.36 8.57
CA GLY A 684 25.79 4.95 8.52
C GLY A 684 24.93 4.44 9.70
N LYS A 685 24.33 5.35 10.48
CA LYS A 685 23.49 5.00 11.65
C LYS A 685 22.07 4.61 11.29
N ILE A 686 21.61 5.02 10.13
CA ILE A 686 20.31 4.62 9.54
C ILE A 686 20.54 4.19 8.11
N THR A 687 19.76 3.20 7.66
CA THR A 687 19.82 2.67 6.31
C THR A 687 19.24 3.66 5.29
N LYS A 688 19.49 3.39 4.00
CA LYS A 688 18.93 4.20 2.91
C LYS A 688 17.41 4.13 2.88
N GLN A 689 16.84 2.97 3.20
CA GLN A 689 15.40 2.74 3.24
C GLN A 689 14.76 3.49 4.42
N GLN A 690 15.29 3.33 5.63
CA GLN A 690 14.84 4.06 6.82
C GLN A 690 14.87 5.58 6.60
N ALA A 691 15.97 6.10 5.99
CA ALA A 691 16.06 7.52 5.65
C ALA A 691 15.05 7.95 4.56
N HIS A 692 14.58 7.05 3.71
CA HIS A 692 13.54 7.34 2.70
C HIS A 692 12.17 7.45 3.37
N GLU A 693 11.77 6.46 4.15
CA GLU A 693 10.48 6.40 4.84
C GLU A 693 10.32 7.56 5.85
N LEU A 694 11.37 7.85 6.62
CA LEU A 694 11.37 9.00 7.55
C LEU A 694 11.24 10.34 6.82
N ARG A 695 11.89 10.52 5.66
CA ARG A 695 11.74 11.74 4.85
C ARG A 695 10.34 11.88 4.28
N GLU A 696 9.75 10.80 3.81
CA GLU A 696 8.38 10.80 3.31
C GLU A 696 7.40 11.26 4.38
N SER A 697 7.52 10.75 5.60
CA SER A 697 6.73 11.20 6.76
C SER A 697 6.90 12.69 7.05
N VAL A 698 8.14 13.23 7.01
CA VAL A 698 8.39 14.66 7.21
C VAL A 698 7.77 15.51 6.09
N TYR A 699 7.84 15.05 4.85
CA TYR A 699 7.25 15.78 3.73
C TYR A 699 5.71 15.80 3.79
N LEU A 700 5.07 14.71 4.24
CA LEU A 700 3.63 14.69 4.51
C LEU A 700 3.24 15.76 5.54
N MET A 701 4.01 15.90 6.62
CA MET A 701 3.79 16.96 7.61
C MET A 701 4.01 18.37 7.05
N GLN A 702 4.99 18.56 6.15
CA GLN A 702 5.19 19.86 5.49
C GLN A 702 4.02 20.22 4.56
N MET A 703 3.37 19.24 3.95
CA MET A 703 2.20 19.50 3.09
C MET A 703 1.00 20.02 3.89
N THR A 704 0.75 19.46 5.08
CA THR A 704 -0.33 19.91 5.97
C THR A 704 -0.12 21.32 6.54
N LEU A 705 1.12 21.80 6.57
CA LEU A 705 1.42 23.18 6.96
C LEU A 705 1.25 24.19 5.80
N ALA A 706 1.28 23.73 4.56
CA ALA A 706 1.19 24.59 3.37
C ALA A 706 -0.25 24.80 2.86
N GLU A 707 -1.24 24.06 3.38
CA GLU A 707 -2.69 24.24 3.20
C GLU A 707 -3.27 25.15 4.28
#